data_2401f3666b117341348a88ed0b3093f3
#
_entry.id   2401f3666b117341348a88ed0b3093f3
#
_cell.length_a   1.000
_cell.length_b   1.000
_cell.length_c   1.000
_cell.angle_alpha   90.00
_cell.angle_beta   90.00
_cell.angle_gamma   90.00
#
_symmetry.space_group_name_H-M   'P 1'
#
loop_
_entity.id
_entity.type
_entity.pdbx_description
1 polymer ?
#
loop_
_entity_poly.entity_id
_entity_poly.type
_entity_poly.pdbx_seq_one_letter_code
_entity_poly.pdbx_strand_id
1 'polypeptide(L)'
;FKGIVIIYSHVFQNLYDFYDNVSAGSGMEMDDRISHLEQRVQLQEDEIQLLKAALADALRRLGYCEEITQASSKKGGPTKGQSFIMTLCLFFVLFFDVFLSCPLHWASLILLHLMLLSPCVRKSMSTERLSTVKKEIADSRSRTTSSSSSTYDGYVRMFIRGRPITMHIPDQLRESYSLDQKVALPERKLKLQWVYGYRGRDCRSNLYLLPTGEIVYFNASVVVLYNVEEQQQRHYLGHNDDVKCLAIHPDMVTIATGQVAGTSKDGKALQPHVRVWDSVSLNTLHVIGAGVVDRAVTCVAFSKSNGGAHLCAVDDANDHILSVWDWQKEKQLAEVKCSNDSVLGAVFHPMEANLIVTCGKSHINFWKIEGNTLTKRQGLFEKHEKPKYVLCVAFAENGDAITGDSSGNIYIWAKGGNRISQVVSGAHEGGIFSLCVLKDGTLVSGGGKDRRVLLWDHDYRKKNEIEVPEAFGPVRTLAEGKQDELFVGTTRNSVLRGSFSGSLTPIVQGHTDELWGLDVHPSTEQFVTCGQDKQVYLWDTSSHLPLWSKAIEDPGRAVGFHPSGTVLAVGTMTGRWLVLDTDTRDLVFMHTDGNEIISVVKYSPDGAYLAVASHDNFVYIYSVTENGRKYSRVGKCTGHSSFVTHLDWSTDSHFIVTNSGDYEILFWEASSGKHITSADAVRNLEWATSTCVLGFSVFGIWPEGADGTDINAVCRSHDNKLLASADDFGKVHLFSNPCSQPRASSHIYGGHSSHVTNVAFLHDDSHLLSTGGKDTSILQWVLA
;
A
#
# COMPACT_ATOMS: atom_id res chain seq x y z
N PHE A 1 0.88 -0.06 -37.35
CA PHE A 1 -0.46 -0.41 -36.82
C PHE A 1 -0.86 -1.87 -37.11
N LYS A 2 -0.72 -2.35 -38.36
CA LYS A 2 -1.02 -3.79 -38.69
C LYS A 2 -0.09 -4.80 -37.98
N GLY A 3 1.17 -4.46 -37.72
CA GLY A 3 2.12 -5.31 -37.00
C GLY A 3 1.78 -5.44 -35.51
N ILE A 4 1.29 -4.38 -34.88
CA ILE A 4 0.91 -4.35 -33.45
C ILE A 4 -0.33 -5.22 -33.20
N VAL A 5 -1.31 -5.19 -34.12
CA VAL A 5 -2.53 -6.02 -34.03
C VAL A 5 -2.20 -7.52 -34.19
N ILE A 6 -1.21 -7.88 -35.00
CA ILE A 6 -0.78 -9.29 -35.17
C ILE A 6 -0.04 -9.81 -33.94
N ILE A 7 0.76 -8.96 -33.28
CA ILE A 7 1.46 -9.33 -32.03
C ILE A 7 0.46 -9.48 -30.89
N TYR A 8 -0.53 -8.60 -30.77
CA TYR A 8 -1.61 -8.74 -29.79
C TYR A 8 -2.44 -10.01 -30.00
N SER A 9 -2.78 -10.35 -31.26
CA SER A 9 -3.52 -11.60 -31.56
C SER A 9 -2.71 -12.86 -31.27
N HIS A 10 -1.39 -12.86 -31.47
CA HIS A 10 -0.52 -14.01 -31.14
C HIS A 10 -0.28 -14.18 -29.66
N VAL A 11 -0.18 -13.08 -28.89
CA VAL A 11 -0.06 -13.13 -27.42
C VAL A 11 -1.38 -13.60 -26.79
N PHE A 12 -2.53 -13.14 -27.32
CA PHE A 12 -3.84 -13.60 -26.87
C PHE A 12 -4.12 -15.05 -27.27
N GLN A 13 -3.69 -15.51 -28.45
CA GLN A 13 -3.84 -16.90 -28.87
C GLN A 13 -2.99 -17.83 -28.00
N ASN A 14 -1.74 -17.45 -27.70
CA ASN A 14 -0.87 -18.22 -26.80
C ASN A 14 -1.35 -18.22 -25.35
N LEU A 15 -2.07 -17.18 -24.90
CA LEU A 15 -2.76 -17.15 -23.61
C LEU A 15 -4.00 -18.06 -23.60
N TYR A 16 -4.76 -18.12 -24.71
CA TYR A 16 -5.93 -19.01 -24.85
C TYR A 16 -5.53 -20.49 -24.92
N ASP A 17 -4.50 -20.84 -25.70
CA ASP A 17 -3.96 -22.20 -25.77
C ASP A 17 -3.29 -22.66 -24.45
N PHE A 18 -2.86 -21.71 -23.62
CA PHE A 18 -2.38 -21.97 -22.26
C PHE A 18 -3.54 -22.23 -21.28
N TYR A 19 -4.69 -21.56 -21.46
CA TYR A 19 -5.89 -21.77 -20.64
C TYR A 19 -6.54 -23.14 -20.84
N ASP A 20 -6.56 -23.66 -22.07
CA ASP A 20 -7.15 -24.97 -22.38
C ASP A 20 -6.30 -26.16 -21.87
N ASN A 21 -5.00 -25.98 -21.63
CA ASN A 21 -4.11 -27.03 -21.11
C ASN A 21 -3.97 -27.07 -19.58
N VAL A 22 -4.66 -26.20 -18.81
CA VAL A 22 -4.50 -26.06 -17.35
C VAL A 22 -5.81 -26.34 -16.60
N SER A 23 -6.68 -27.20 -17.10
CA SER A 23 -7.95 -27.55 -16.42
C SER A 23 -7.83 -28.52 -15.22
N ALA A 24 -6.66 -28.66 -14.58
CA ALA A 24 -6.47 -29.56 -13.43
C ALA A 24 -5.45 -29.11 -12.38
N GLY A 25 -5.30 -27.80 -12.10
CA GLY A 25 -4.40 -27.31 -11.05
C GLY A 25 -5.09 -26.32 -10.12
N SER A 26 -4.89 -26.45 -8.81
CA SER A 26 -5.55 -25.68 -7.75
C SER A 26 -5.46 -24.17 -7.97
N GLY A 27 -6.59 -23.45 -7.82
CA GLY A 27 -6.72 -22.00 -8.05
C GLY A 27 -5.73 -21.09 -7.31
N MET A 28 -5.09 -21.56 -6.23
CA MET A 28 -4.14 -20.77 -5.42
C MET A 28 -2.77 -20.57 -6.10
N GLU A 29 -2.31 -21.51 -6.91
CA GLU A 29 -1.05 -21.34 -7.67
C GLU A 29 -1.26 -20.51 -8.95
N MET A 30 -2.47 -20.48 -9.43
CA MET A 30 -2.86 -19.65 -10.57
C MET A 30 -2.93 -18.17 -10.15
N ASP A 31 -3.52 -17.87 -8.99
CA ASP A 31 -3.63 -16.50 -8.48
C ASP A 31 -2.26 -15.92 -8.10
N ASP A 32 -1.36 -16.69 -7.49
CA ASP A 32 0.01 -16.26 -7.20
C ASP A 32 0.84 -16.03 -8.49
N ARG A 33 0.65 -16.87 -9.51
CA ARG A 33 1.31 -16.71 -10.82
C ARG A 33 0.71 -15.58 -11.62
N ILE A 34 -0.58 -15.39 -11.56
CA ILE A 34 -1.28 -14.26 -12.20
C ILE A 34 -0.81 -12.97 -11.50
N SER A 35 -0.82 -12.89 -10.19
CA SER A 35 -0.31 -11.73 -9.44
C SER A 35 1.15 -11.40 -9.75
N HIS A 36 2.02 -12.41 -9.87
CA HIS A 36 3.42 -12.21 -10.26
C HIS A 36 3.58 -11.80 -11.73
N LEU A 37 2.72 -12.32 -12.64
CA LEU A 37 2.69 -11.90 -14.04
C LEU A 37 2.12 -10.49 -14.18
N GLU A 38 1.09 -10.15 -13.43
CA GLU A 38 0.52 -8.81 -13.38
C GLU A 38 1.54 -7.78 -12.87
N GLN A 39 2.30 -8.10 -11.81
CA GLN A 39 3.41 -7.26 -11.36
C GLN A 39 4.50 -7.08 -12.42
N ARG A 40 4.83 -8.14 -13.17
CA ARG A 40 5.82 -8.03 -14.24
C ARG A 40 5.29 -7.23 -15.42
N VAL A 41 4.02 -7.38 -15.78
CA VAL A 41 3.36 -6.60 -16.82
C VAL A 41 3.31 -5.13 -16.39
N GLN A 42 2.94 -4.84 -15.15
CA GLN A 42 2.92 -3.47 -14.62
C GLN A 42 4.30 -2.82 -14.65
N LEU A 43 5.35 -3.52 -14.23
CA LEU A 43 6.73 -3.03 -14.32
C LEU A 43 7.16 -2.75 -15.77
N GLN A 44 6.73 -3.59 -16.71
CA GLN A 44 7.01 -3.38 -18.14
C GLN A 44 6.19 -2.22 -18.72
N GLU A 45 4.95 -2.02 -18.29
CA GLU A 45 4.15 -0.86 -18.68
C GLU A 45 4.76 0.44 -18.16
N ASP A 46 5.23 0.47 -16.92
CA ASP A 46 5.90 1.62 -16.32
C ASP A 46 7.22 1.94 -17.04
N GLU A 47 8.02 0.94 -17.41
CA GLU A 47 9.22 1.11 -18.25
C GLU A 47 8.88 1.65 -19.64
N ILE A 48 7.81 1.17 -20.27
CA ILE A 48 7.32 1.66 -21.56
C ILE A 48 6.86 3.12 -21.46
N GLN A 49 6.19 3.51 -20.39
CA GLN A 49 5.76 4.89 -20.16
C GLN A 49 6.97 5.82 -19.94
N LEU A 50 7.97 5.39 -19.18
CA LEU A 50 9.24 6.11 -19.02
C LEU A 50 9.97 6.30 -20.35
N LEU A 51 10.04 5.26 -21.19
CA LEU A 51 10.65 5.34 -22.52
C LEU A 51 9.88 6.24 -23.47
N LYS A 52 8.54 6.22 -23.42
CA LYS A 52 7.68 7.14 -24.20
C LYS A 52 7.89 8.59 -23.78
N ALA A 53 8.00 8.86 -22.48
CA ALA A 53 8.27 10.20 -21.96
C ALA A 53 9.66 10.71 -22.37
N ALA A 54 10.68 9.85 -22.29
CA ALA A 54 12.05 10.17 -22.72
C ALA A 54 12.14 10.43 -24.24
N LEU A 55 11.40 9.64 -25.03
CA LEU A 55 11.32 9.84 -26.49
C LEU A 55 10.60 11.14 -26.85
N ALA A 56 9.50 11.47 -26.16
CA ALA A 56 8.77 12.72 -26.36
C ALA A 56 9.63 13.95 -26.00
N ASP A 57 10.46 13.85 -24.96
CA ASP A 57 11.41 14.91 -24.59
C ASP A 57 12.55 15.04 -25.62
N ALA A 58 13.08 13.93 -26.10
CA ALA A 58 14.10 13.91 -27.15
C ALA A 58 13.57 14.50 -28.48
N LEU A 59 12.34 14.17 -28.87
CA LEU A 59 11.69 14.73 -30.06
C LEU A 59 11.41 16.23 -29.92
N ARG A 60 11.01 16.71 -28.74
CA ARG A 60 10.87 18.14 -28.43
C ARG A 60 12.19 18.88 -28.55
N ARG A 61 13.28 18.32 -28.03
CA ARG A 61 14.63 18.91 -28.11
C ARG A 61 15.13 18.96 -29.57
N LEU A 62 14.80 17.96 -30.37
CA LEU A 62 15.09 17.96 -31.82
C LEU A 62 14.30 19.04 -32.56
N GLY A 63 12.99 19.20 -32.25
CA GLY A 63 12.17 20.29 -32.82
C GLY A 63 12.70 21.69 -32.45
N TYR A 64 13.16 21.88 -31.22
CA TYR A 64 13.79 23.12 -30.77
C TYR A 64 15.12 23.40 -31.49
N CYS A 65 15.90 22.38 -31.82
CA CYS A 65 17.11 22.47 -32.63
C CYS A 65 16.78 22.80 -34.08
N GLU A 66 15.68 22.33 -34.65
CA GLU A 66 15.21 22.66 -35.98
C GLU A 66 14.75 24.12 -36.08
N GLU A 67 14.02 24.64 -35.09
CA GLU A 67 13.62 26.04 -35.01
C GLU A 67 14.82 26.99 -34.89
N ILE A 68 15.84 26.66 -34.09
CA ILE A 68 17.09 27.43 -33.97
C ILE A 68 17.86 27.39 -35.29
N THR A 69 17.84 26.23 -35.99
CA THR A 69 18.53 26.11 -37.29
C THR A 69 17.81 26.87 -38.41
N GLN A 70 16.48 26.90 -38.38
CA GLN A 70 15.68 27.72 -39.31
C GLN A 70 15.82 29.24 -39.06
N ALA A 71 15.97 29.63 -37.78
CA ALA A 71 16.23 31.02 -37.42
C ALA A 71 17.64 31.48 -37.81
N SER A 72 18.62 30.58 -37.86
CA SER A 72 20.01 30.89 -38.30
C SER A 72 20.22 30.79 -39.80
N SER A 73 19.38 30.07 -40.55
CA SER A 73 19.51 29.87 -42.01
C SER A 73 18.99 31.02 -42.86
N LYS A 74 18.48 32.12 -42.28
CA LYS A 74 18.16 33.34 -43.01
C LYS A 74 19.38 34.18 -43.41
N LYS A 75 20.61 33.74 -43.16
CA LYS A 75 21.87 34.32 -43.61
C LYS A 75 22.86 33.23 -44.04
N GLY A 76 22.82 32.87 -45.35
CA GLY A 76 23.90 32.13 -46.03
C GLY A 76 23.61 30.66 -46.34
N GLY A 77 23.92 30.24 -47.55
CA GLY A 77 23.55 29.00 -48.26
C GLY A 77 23.86 27.64 -47.62
N PRO A 78 23.45 26.55 -48.27
CA PRO A 78 23.29 25.23 -47.63
C PRO A 78 24.62 24.56 -47.33
N THR A 79 24.85 24.18 -46.08
CA THR A 79 25.99 23.38 -45.65
C THR A 79 25.61 21.92 -45.46
N LYS A 80 26.56 21.01 -45.76
CA LYS A 80 26.47 19.54 -45.80
C LYS A 80 26.02 18.84 -44.48
N GLY A 81 25.51 19.58 -43.49
CA GLY A 81 25.03 19.02 -42.21
C GLY A 81 23.59 18.47 -42.20
N GLN A 82 22.73 18.97 -43.10
CA GLN A 82 21.30 18.61 -43.11
C GLN A 82 21.01 17.17 -43.53
N SER A 83 21.83 16.59 -44.39
CA SER A 83 21.69 15.19 -44.81
C SER A 83 22.04 14.16 -43.70
N PHE A 84 22.92 14.55 -42.80
CA PHE A 84 23.40 13.65 -41.72
C PHE A 84 22.35 13.53 -40.57
N ILE A 85 21.66 14.61 -40.25
CA ILE A 85 20.62 14.62 -39.18
C ILE A 85 19.39 13.82 -39.64
N MET A 86 18.95 13.98 -40.89
CA MET A 86 17.83 13.20 -41.44
C MET A 86 18.15 11.70 -41.51
N THR A 87 19.39 11.34 -41.82
CA THR A 87 19.85 9.96 -41.86
C THR A 87 19.92 9.36 -40.44
N LEU A 88 20.31 10.16 -39.44
CA LEU A 88 20.31 9.73 -38.02
C LEU A 88 18.88 9.54 -37.48
N CYS A 89 17.94 10.42 -37.84
CA CYS A 89 16.53 10.28 -37.43
C CYS A 89 15.87 9.06 -38.09
N LEU A 90 16.12 8.79 -39.38
CA LEU A 90 15.63 7.56 -40.03
C LEU A 90 16.27 6.30 -39.46
N PHE A 91 17.55 6.35 -39.06
CA PHE A 91 18.21 5.22 -38.41
C PHE A 91 17.64 4.96 -37.01
N PHE A 92 17.28 6.00 -36.25
CA PHE A 92 16.65 5.84 -34.94
C PHE A 92 15.23 5.28 -35.04
N VAL A 93 14.43 5.70 -36.01
CA VAL A 93 13.07 5.19 -36.22
C VAL A 93 13.08 3.73 -36.69
N LEU A 94 13.98 3.36 -37.60
CA LEU A 94 14.13 1.98 -38.06
C LEU A 94 14.77 1.06 -37.01
N PHE A 95 15.60 1.60 -36.12
CA PHE A 95 16.21 0.82 -35.03
C PHE A 95 15.22 0.55 -33.91
N PHE A 96 14.24 1.43 -33.66
CA PHE A 96 13.22 1.23 -32.63
C PHE A 96 12.23 0.12 -32.99
N ASP A 97 11.91 -0.05 -34.28
CA ASP A 97 11.04 -1.16 -34.73
C ASP A 97 11.69 -2.55 -34.57
N VAL A 98 13.02 -2.61 -34.55
CA VAL A 98 13.79 -3.86 -34.32
C VAL A 98 14.01 -4.13 -32.83
N PHE A 99 13.99 -3.07 -31.98
CA PHE A 99 14.29 -3.16 -30.55
C PHE A 99 13.13 -3.68 -29.70
N LEU A 100 11.90 -3.59 -30.18
CA LEU A 100 10.71 -4.13 -29.51
C LEU A 100 10.62 -5.67 -29.54
N SER A 101 11.56 -6.36 -30.21
CA SER A 101 11.56 -7.81 -30.36
C SER A 101 12.70 -8.56 -29.66
N CYS A 102 13.57 -7.90 -28.86
CA CYS A 102 14.71 -8.56 -28.19
C CYS A 102 14.75 -8.33 -26.68
N PRO A 103 15.20 -9.33 -25.87
CA PRO A 103 15.30 -9.21 -24.41
C PRO A 103 16.34 -8.17 -23.96
N LEU A 104 15.98 -7.34 -23.01
CA LEU A 104 16.69 -6.16 -22.48
C LEU A 104 18.18 -6.30 -22.11
N HIS A 105 18.68 -7.51 -21.87
CA HIS A 105 20.07 -7.72 -21.44
C HIS A 105 21.12 -7.46 -22.53
N TRP A 106 20.74 -7.50 -23.80
CA TRP A 106 21.65 -7.25 -24.92
C TRP A 106 21.70 -5.77 -25.34
N ALA A 107 20.68 -5.01 -25.00
CA ALA A 107 20.58 -3.58 -25.36
C ALA A 107 21.63 -2.72 -24.65
N SER A 108 21.92 -2.98 -23.39
CA SER A 108 22.92 -2.23 -22.61
C SER A 108 24.35 -2.50 -23.09
N LEU A 109 24.64 -3.72 -23.52
CA LEU A 109 25.97 -4.08 -24.05
C LEU A 109 26.23 -3.50 -25.45
N ILE A 110 25.20 -3.39 -26.28
CA ILE A 110 25.31 -2.81 -27.63
C ILE A 110 25.47 -1.28 -27.56
N LEU A 111 24.76 -0.61 -26.64
CA LEU A 111 24.94 0.86 -26.41
C LEU A 111 26.37 1.18 -25.91
N LEU A 112 26.91 0.35 -25.02
CA LEU A 112 28.28 0.52 -24.52
C LEU A 112 29.32 0.29 -25.63
N HIS A 113 29.07 -0.67 -26.52
CA HIS A 113 29.97 -0.96 -27.67
C HIS A 113 29.92 0.10 -28.76
N LEU A 114 28.74 0.68 -29.03
CA LEU A 114 28.57 1.77 -30.01
C LEU A 114 29.19 3.10 -29.52
N MET A 115 29.20 3.35 -28.22
CA MET A 115 29.92 4.50 -27.64
C MET A 115 31.43 4.36 -27.70
N LEU A 116 31.97 3.15 -27.83
CA LEU A 116 33.42 2.88 -27.92
C LEU A 116 33.95 2.85 -29.37
N LEU A 117 33.09 2.77 -30.38
CA LEU A 117 33.50 2.57 -31.77
C LEU A 117 33.47 3.84 -32.66
N SER A 118 33.31 5.05 -32.10
CA SER A 118 33.31 6.29 -32.90
C SER A 118 34.58 7.14 -32.70
N PRO A 119 35.63 6.98 -33.58
CA PRO A 119 36.88 7.72 -33.45
C PRO A 119 36.80 9.18 -33.94
N CYS A 120 35.66 9.64 -34.51
CA CYS A 120 35.59 10.93 -35.21
C CYS A 120 35.28 12.16 -34.34
N VAL A 121 35.01 12.01 -33.03
CA VAL A 121 34.65 13.16 -32.16
C VAL A 121 35.85 13.70 -31.36
N ARG A 122 37.05 13.08 -31.46
CA ARG A 122 38.21 13.48 -30.66
C ARG A 122 39.15 14.52 -31.25
N LYS A 123 38.86 15.16 -32.39
CA LYS A 123 39.82 16.01 -33.08
C LYS A 123 39.42 17.47 -33.32
N SER A 124 38.58 18.10 -32.52
CA SER A 124 38.35 19.54 -32.67
C SER A 124 37.89 20.31 -31.44
N MET A 125 38.47 20.05 -30.28
CA MET A 125 38.26 20.97 -29.13
C MET A 125 39.59 21.18 -28.40
N SER A 126 40.05 22.42 -28.37
CA SER A 126 41.21 22.86 -27.62
C SER A 126 40.95 22.74 -26.10
N THR A 127 41.98 22.45 -25.31
CA THR A 127 41.90 22.19 -23.85
C THR A 127 41.29 23.36 -23.06
N GLU A 128 41.34 24.59 -23.54
CA GLU A 128 40.77 25.76 -22.88
C GLU A 128 39.25 25.87 -23.00
N ARG A 129 38.65 25.37 -24.10
CA ARG A 129 37.17 25.30 -24.23
C ARG A 129 36.55 24.19 -23.38
N LEU A 130 37.32 23.11 -23.07
CA LEU A 130 36.84 22.04 -22.24
C LEU A 130 36.73 22.45 -20.76
N SER A 131 37.59 23.37 -20.28
CA SER A 131 37.52 23.86 -18.90
C SER A 131 36.33 24.80 -18.69
N THR A 132 35.99 25.63 -19.68
CA THR A 132 34.85 26.53 -19.61
C THR A 132 33.51 25.80 -19.69
N VAL A 133 33.42 24.80 -20.58
CA VAL A 133 32.22 23.95 -20.69
C VAL A 133 32.04 23.06 -19.43
N LYS A 134 33.13 22.55 -18.84
CA LYS A 134 33.05 21.85 -17.57
C LYS A 134 32.61 22.75 -16.41
N LYS A 135 33.01 24.00 -16.41
CA LYS A 135 32.61 24.97 -15.37
C LYS A 135 31.13 25.38 -15.53
N GLU A 136 30.64 25.57 -16.75
CA GLU A 136 29.23 25.86 -17.03
C GLU A 136 28.32 24.62 -16.71
N ILE A 137 28.79 23.39 -17.00
CA ILE A 137 28.08 22.14 -16.64
C ILE A 137 28.14 21.90 -15.13
N ALA A 138 29.23 22.26 -14.44
CA ALA A 138 29.30 22.19 -12.98
C ALA A 138 28.40 23.23 -12.31
N ASP A 139 28.37 24.48 -12.83
CA ASP A 139 27.47 25.53 -12.35
C ASP A 139 25.99 25.20 -12.66
N SER A 140 25.70 24.58 -13.80
CA SER A 140 24.33 24.12 -14.09
C SER A 140 23.91 22.92 -13.23
N ARG A 141 24.85 22.00 -12.90
CA ARG A 141 24.56 20.90 -11.97
C ARG A 141 24.41 21.35 -10.51
N SER A 142 25.13 22.40 -10.09
CA SER A 142 24.91 22.99 -8.76
C SER A 142 23.63 23.81 -8.67
N ARG A 143 23.05 24.26 -9.82
CA ARG A 143 21.74 24.92 -9.87
C ARG A 143 20.55 23.98 -9.99
N THR A 144 20.74 22.70 -10.34
CA THR A 144 19.65 21.72 -10.51
C THR A 144 19.32 20.91 -9.24
N THR A 145 20.00 21.16 -8.12
CA THR A 145 19.75 20.47 -6.85
C THR A 145 19.22 21.37 -5.73
N SER A 146 18.94 22.65 -6.01
CA SER A 146 18.23 23.50 -5.05
C SER A 146 16.81 23.75 -5.55
N SER A 147 15.81 23.20 -4.88
CA SER A 147 14.44 23.69 -4.91
C SER A 147 14.41 25.07 -4.24
N SER A 148 14.99 26.06 -4.91
CA SER A 148 14.99 27.44 -4.42
C SER A 148 13.64 28.09 -4.75
N SER A 149 12.81 28.29 -3.74
CA SER A 149 11.67 29.18 -3.84
C SER A 149 12.19 30.62 -4.00
N SER A 150 11.62 31.36 -4.94
CA SER A 150 11.95 32.77 -5.16
C SER A 150 10.68 33.61 -5.13
N THR A 151 10.74 34.77 -4.47
CA THR A 151 9.65 35.77 -4.50
C THR A 151 9.91 36.77 -5.63
N TYR A 152 8.85 37.10 -6.35
CA TYR A 152 8.78 38.16 -7.35
C TYR A 152 7.58 39.04 -7.01
N ASP A 153 7.40 40.14 -7.69
CA ASP A 153 6.26 41.04 -7.46
C ASP A 153 4.92 40.31 -7.55
N GLY A 154 4.40 39.90 -6.38
CA GLY A 154 3.07 39.32 -6.21
C GLY A 154 2.94 37.83 -6.43
N TYR A 155 4.03 37.05 -6.58
CA TYR A 155 3.96 35.59 -6.63
C TYR A 155 5.20 34.91 -6.05
N VAL A 156 5.04 33.66 -5.64
CA VAL A 156 6.11 32.75 -5.23
C VAL A 156 6.28 31.68 -6.30
N ARG A 157 7.51 31.31 -6.58
CA ARG A 157 7.83 30.21 -7.49
C ARG A 157 8.62 29.14 -6.75
N MET A 158 8.13 27.90 -6.82
CA MET A 158 8.85 26.70 -6.42
C MET A 158 9.19 25.82 -7.63
N PHE A 159 10.10 24.88 -7.44
CA PHE A 159 10.50 23.98 -8.53
C PHE A 159 10.35 22.52 -8.07
N ILE A 160 9.61 21.73 -8.85
CA ILE A 160 9.53 20.27 -8.69
C ILE A 160 10.07 19.64 -9.97
N ARG A 161 11.08 18.78 -9.85
CA ARG A 161 11.78 18.16 -11.01
C ARG A 161 12.21 19.18 -12.07
N GLY A 162 12.64 20.37 -11.64
CA GLY A 162 13.06 21.45 -12.51
C GLY A 162 11.92 22.21 -13.22
N ARG A 163 10.66 21.85 -13.00
CA ARG A 163 9.49 22.58 -13.51
C ARG A 163 9.10 23.69 -12.53
N PRO A 164 8.97 24.93 -12.99
CA PRO A 164 8.53 26.05 -12.16
C PRO A 164 7.03 25.96 -11.90
N ILE A 165 6.63 26.06 -10.65
CA ILE A 165 5.24 26.17 -10.22
C ILE A 165 5.05 27.57 -9.65
N THR A 166 4.19 28.36 -10.27
CA THR A 166 3.93 29.75 -9.88
C THR A 166 2.64 29.83 -9.06
N MET A 167 2.72 30.45 -7.88
CA MET A 167 1.62 30.62 -6.96
C MET A 167 1.47 32.09 -6.59
N HIS A 168 0.28 32.64 -6.77
CA HIS A 168 0.02 34.06 -6.49
C HIS A 168 -0.16 34.29 -4.98
N ILE A 169 0.49 35.34 -4.49
CA ILE A 169 0.36 35.78 -3.09
C ILE A 169 -0.95 36.57 -2.98
N PRO A 170 -1.85 36.27 -2.02
CA PRO A 170 -3.03 37.09 -1.75
C PRO A 170 -2.66 38.53 -1.41
N ASP A 171 -3.45 39.50 -1.88
CA ASP A 171 -3.12 40.92 -1.76
C ASP A 171 -2.90 41.36 -0.31
N GLN A 172 -3.63 40.78 0.63
CA GLN A 172 -3.49 41.06 2.09
C GLN A 172 -2.11 40.68 2.65
N LEU A 173 -1.43 39.71 2.05
CA LEU A 173 -0.13 39.21 2.49
C LEU A 173 1.05 39.81 1.69
N ARG A 174 0.77 40.51 0.61
CA ARG A 174 1.76 40.91 -0.39
C ARG A 174 2.91 41.73 0.17
N GLU A 175 2.62 42.65 1.12
CA GLU A 175 3.62 43.51 1.75
C GLU A 175 4.34 42.87 2.93
N SER A 176 3.69 41.90 3.62
CA SER A 176 4.19 41.28 4.84
C SER A 176 4.85 39.93 4.62
N TYR A 177 4.66 39.32 3.46
CA TYR A 177 5.14 37.97 3.16
C TYR A 177 6.65 37.95 2.90
N SER A 178 7.35 37.05 3.58
CA SER A 178 8.78 36.78 3.37
C SER A 178 9.03 35.26 3.39
N LEU A 179 9.85 34.77 2.48
CA LEU A 179 10.26 33.35 2.42
C LEU A 179 11.11 32.89 3.61
N ASP A 180 11.75 33.84 4.31
CA ASP A 180 12.63 33.56 5.44
C ASP A 180 11.87 33.49 6.78
N GLN A 181 10.58 33.76 6.78
CA GLN A 181 9.75 33.71 7.98
C GLN A 181 9.62 32.23 8.45
N LYS A 182 10.06 31.96 9.67
CA LYS A 182 9.89 30.65 10.29
C LYS A 182 8.49 30.51 10.87
N VAL A 183 7.79 29.44 10.46
CA VAL A 183 6.53 29.04 11.09
C VAL A 183 6.81 28.04 12.21
N ALA A 184 6.23 28.27 13.36
CA ALA A 184 6.36 27.36 14.50
C ALA A 184 5.64 26.03 14.23
N LEU A 185 6.11 24.97 14.89
CA LEU A 185 5.36 23.71 14.96
C LEU A 185 3.97 23.94 15.54
N PRO A 186 2.93 23.22 15.10
CA PRO A 186 1.64 23.31 15.72
C PRO A 186 1.71 22.86 17.19
N GLU A 187 0.96 23.54 18.07
CA GLU A 187 0.90 23.20 19.50
C GLU A 187 0.22 21.84 19.70
N ARG A 188 -0.83 21.57 18.91
CA ARG A 188 -1.55 20.29 18.93
C ARG A 188 -0.75 19.19 18.27
N LYS A 189 -0.97 17.96 18.74
CA LYS A 189 -0.31 16.75 18.25
C LYS A 189 -1.34 15.67 17.95
N LEU A 190 -0.94 14.71 17.12
CA LEU A 190 -1.74 13.52 16.88
C LEU A 190 -1.29 12.39 17.83
N LYS A 191 -2.26 11.64 18.34
CA LYS A 191 -2.03 10.39 19.04
C LYS A 191 -2.87 9.30 18.38
N LEU A 192 -2.24 8.18 18.03
CA LEU A 192 -2.96 7.04 17.46
C LEU A 192 -3.96 6.50 18.49
N GLN A 193 -5.23 6.47 18.12
CA GLN A 193 -6.32 5.99 18.95
C GLN A 193 -6.84 4.63 18.46
N TRP A 194 -6.99 4.46 17.16
CA TRP A 194 -7.57 3.26 16.58
C TRP A 194 -6.93 2.86 15.25
N VAL A 195 -6.77 1.56 15.07
CA VAL A 195 -6.37 0.93 13.81
C VAL A 195 -7.53 0.07 13.33
N TYR A 196 -8.12 0.43 12.20
CA TYR A 196 -9.14 -0.36 11.52
C TYR A 196 -8.48 -1.44 10.67
N GLY A 197 -9.13 -2.58 10.59
CA GLY A 197 -8.68 -3.68 9.77
C GLY A 197 -7.77 -4.67 10.49
N TYR A 198 -7.56 -5.78 9.82
CA TYR A 198 -6.79 -6.92 10.27
C TYR A 198 -6.06 -7.49 9.05
N ARG A 199 -4.86 -8.01 9.23
CA ARG A 199 -4.12 -8.59 8.13
C ARG A 199 -4.21 -10.10 8.12
N GLY A 200 -5.25 -10.64 7.47
CA GLY A 200 -5.49 -12.08 7.32
C GLY A 200 -5.32 -12.58 5.89
N ARG A 201 -5.42 -11.70 4.88
CA ARG A 201 -5.34 -12.09 3.46
C ARG A 201 -4.00 -12.78 3.13
N ASP A 202 -2.88 -12.21 3.54
CA ASP A 202 -1.53 -12.65 3.18
C ASP A 202 -0.66 -13.05 4.38
N CYS A 203 -1.12 -12.89 5.61
CA CYS A 203 -0.40 -13.26 6.83
C CYS A 203 -1.04 -14.45 7.56
N ARG A 204 -0.22 -15.18 8.32
CA ARG A 204 -0.61 -16.37 9.06
C ARG A 204 -0.37 -16.15 10.55
N SER A 205 -1.10 -16.91 11.40
CA SER A 205 -0.93 -16.89 12.86
C SER A 205 -0.92 -15.48 13.46
N ASN A 206 -1.77 -14.59 12.91
CA ASN A 206 -1.84 -13.19 13.29
C ASN A 206 -3.00 -12.95 14.26
N LEU A 207 -3.08 -13.74 15.34
CA LEU A 207 -4.11 -13.55 16.36
C LEU A 207 -3.77 -14.35 17.61
N TYR A 208 -3.69 -13.69 18.77
CA TYR A 208 -3.43 -14.28 20.08
C TYR A 208 -4.25 -13.59 21.15
N LEU A 209 -4.59 -14.32 22.24
CA LEU A 209 -5.22 -13.75 23.43
C LEU A 209 -4.20 -13.69 24.57
N LEU A 210 -4.04 -12.50 25.17
CA LEU A 210 -3.23 -12.32 26.37
C LEU A 210 -4.07 -12.56 27.66
N PRO A 211 -3.42 -12.85 28.80
CA PRO A 211 -4.09 -12.97 30.09
C PRO A 211 -4.84 -11.70 30.51
N THR A 212 -4.44 -10.53 30.02
CA THR A 212 -5.12 -9.26 30.23
C THR A 212 -6.52 -9.20 29.60
N GLY A 213 -6.84 -10.14 28.69
CA GLY A 213 -8.07 -10.14 27.90
C GLY A 213 -7.96 -9.39 26.60
N GLU A 214 -6.80 -8.84 26.27
CA GLU A 214 -6.53 -8.20 24.98
C GLU A 214 -6.20 -9.25 23.93
N ILE A 215 -6.77 -9.12 22.75
CA ILE A 215 -6.30 -9.84 21.56
C ILE A 215 -5.15 -9.06 20.93
N VAL A 216 -4.13 -9.77 20.46
CA VAL A 216 -2.95 -9.22 19.82
C VAL A 216 -2.92 -9.63 18.36
N TYR A 217 -2.78 -8.68 17.49
CA TYR A 217 -2.61 -8.85 16.04
C TYR A 217 -1.87 -7.66 15.45
N PHE A 218 -1.44 -7.76 14.21
CA PHE A 218 -0.81 -6.64 13.51
C PHE A 218 -1.58 -6.26 12.24
N ASN A 219 -1.47 -5.00 11.88
CA ASN A 219 -1.87 -4.44 10.59
C ASN A 219 -0.88 -3.34 10.19
N ALA A 220 -0.39 -3.34 8.95
CA ALA A 220 0.68 -2.45 8.49
C ALA A 220 1.95 -2.59 9.38
N SER A 221 2.51 -1.49 9.86
CA SER A 221 3.65 -1.48 10.79
C SER A 221 3.26 -1.46 12.27
N VAL A 222 1.97 -1.56 12.58
CA VAL A 222 1.42 -1.45 13.94
C VAL A 222 1.04 -2.82 14.48
N VAL A 223 1.45 -3.11 15.73
CA VAL A 223 0.90 -4.25 16.49
C VAL A 223 -0.17 -3.70 17.43
N VAL A 224 -1.36 -4.27 17.33
CA VAL A 224 -2.56 -3.85 18.07
C VAL A 224 -2.79 -4.80 19.24
N LEU A 225 -3.00 -4.23 20.43
CA LEU A 225 -3.49 -4.92 21.62
C LEU A 225 -4.91 -4.38 21.87
N TYR A 226 -5.92 -5.19 21.57
CA TYR A 226 -7.31 -4.77 21.60
C TYR A 226 -8.09 -5.45 22.73
N ASN A 227 -8.56 -4.66 23.68
CA ASN A 227 -9.51 -5.07 24.69
C ASN A 227 -10.93 -4.94 24.14
N VAL A 228 -11.54 -6.06 23.80
CA VAL A 228 -12.87 -6.10 23.16
C VAL A 228 -13.97 -5.62 24.12
N GLU A 229 -13.85 -5.92 25.41
CA GLU A 229 -14.85 -5.53 26.40
C GLU A 229 -14.85 -4.03 26.69
N GLU A 230 -13.66 -3.44 26.74
CA GLU A 230 -13.48 -2.02 27.00
C GLU A 230 -13.54 -1.17 25.74
N GLN A 231 -13.57 -1.80 24.55
CA GLN A 231 -13.50 -1.12 23.24
C GLN A 231 -12.30 -0.17 23.15
N GLN A 232 -11.12 -0.62 23.61
CA GLN A 232 -9.88 0.15 23.63
C GLN A 232 -8.74 -0.59 22.98
N GLN A 233 -7.92 0.14 22.25
CA GLN A 233 -6.68 -0.35 21.65
C GLN A 233 -5.48 0.29 22.28
N ARG A 234 -4.41 -0.50 22.47
CA ARG A 234 -3.03 -0.04 22.70
C ARG A 234 -2.19 -0.45 21.50
N HIS A 235 -1.16 0.30 21.18
CA HIS A 235 -0.40 0.13 19.96
C HIS A 235 1.10 0.07 20.23
N TYR A 236 1.76 -0.96 19.70
CA TYR A 236 3.21 -1.00 19.63
C TYR A 236 3.65 -0.44 18.27
N LEU A 237 4.45 0.62 18.29
CA LEU A 237 4.85 1.43 17.14
C LEU A 237 6.38 1.34 16.87
N GLY A 238 7.03 0.27 17.31
CA GLY A 238 8.48 0.11 17.15
C GLY A 238 8.93 -0.18 15.73
N HIS A 239 8.06 -0.74 14.88
CA HIS A 239 8.38 -1.07 13.49
C HIS A 239 8.29 0.14 12.58
N ASN A 240 9.07 0.14 11.50
CA ASN A 240 9.11 1.19 10.49
C ASN A 240 8.72 0.70 9.09
N ASP A 241 8.34 -0.57 8.98
CA ASP A 241 7.80 -1.19 7.78
C ASP A 241 6.87 -2.35 8.17
N ASP A 242 6.33 -3.06 7.19
CA ASP A 242 5.35 -4.15 7.35
C ASP A 242 5.77 -5.22 8.36
N VAL A 243 4.89 -5.49 9.31
CA VAL A 243 5.00 -6.63 10.20
C VAL A 243 4.44 -7.88 9.49
N LYS A 244 5.18 -9.00 9.51
CA LYS A 244 4.79 -10.24 8.83
C LYS A 244 4.55 -11.43 9.77
N CYS A 245 5.08 -11.41 10.98
CA CYS A 245 4.93 -12.50 11.93
C CYS A 245 4.94 -12.02 13.38
N LEU A 246 4.35 -12.81 14.24
CA LEU A 246 4.12 -12.52 15.64
C LEU A 246 4.22 -13.81 16.47
N ALA A 247 4.86 -13.75 17.63
CA ALA A 247 4.90 -14.84 18.59
C ALA A 247 4.82 -14.33 20.03
N ILE A 248 4.14 -15.07 20.89
CA ILE A 248 4.03 -14.77 22.31
C ILE A 248 4.99 -15.67 23.08
N HIS A 249 5.79 -15.08 23.97
CA HIS A 249 6.68 -15.78 24.86
C HIS A 249 5.89 -16.56 25.94
N PRO A 250 6.42 -17.66 26.51
CA PRO A 250 5.72 -18.43 27.55
C PRO A 250 5.34 -17.65 28.82
N ASP A 251 5.97 -16.49 29.10
CA ASP A 251 5.57 -15.60 30.20
C ASP A 251 4.25 -14.85 29.93
N MET A 252 3.74 -14.92 28.69
CA MET A 252 2.51 -14.26 28.24
C MET A 252 2.55 -12.72 28.32
N VAL A 253 3.74 -12.13 28.43
CA VAL A 253 4.00 -10.68 28.50
C VAL A 253 4.93 -10.24 27.37
N THR A 254 6.00 -10.99 27.16
CA THR A 254 6.99 -10.69 26.12
C THR A 254 6.51 -11.14 24.75
N ILE A 255 6.61 -10.28 23.74
CA ILE A 255 6.15 -10.53 22.38
C ILE A 255 7.30 -10.32 21.41
N ALA A 256 7.39 -11.17 20.40
CA ALA A 256 8.32 -11.02 19.27
C ALA A 256 7.54 -10.74 17.98
N THR A 257 8.00 -9.77 17.20
CA THR A 257 7.42 -9.41 15.92
C THR A 257 8.50 -9.20 14.88
N GLY A 258 8.28 -9.72 13.67
CA GLY A 258 9.23 -9.62 12.57
C GLY A 258 8.71 -8.73 11.44
N GLN A 259 9.60 -7.90 10.87
CA GLN A 259 9.27 -7.01 9.75
C GLN A 259 10.02 -7.37 8.47
N VAL A 260 9.55 -6.80 7.36
CA VAL A 260 10.15 -6.89 6.04
C VAL A 260 11.29 -5.88 5.84
N ALA A 261 12.09 -6.11 4.79
CA ALA A 261 12.99 -5.09 4.25
C ALA A 261 12.18 -4.00 3.55
N GLY A 262 12.62 -2.76 3.68
CA GLY A 262 12.01 -1.61 3.03
C GLY A 262 13.05 -0.58 2.60
N THR A 263 12.58 0.58 2.19
CA THR A 263 13.43 1.71 1.81
C THR A 263 12.90 2.99 2.44
N SER A 264 13.77 3.72 3.10
CA SER A 264 13.42 5.02 3.68
C SER A 264 13.35 6.10 2.59
N LYS A 265 12.76 7.25 2.93
CA LYS A 265 12.69 8.44 2.07
C LYS A 265 14.05 8.85 1.48
N ASP A 266 15.13 8.72 2.25
CA ASP A 266 16.49 9.05 1.83
C ASP A 266 17.14 7.95 0.98
N GLY A 267 16.38 6.96 0.51
CA GLY A 267 16.87 5.82 -0.25
C GLY A 267 17.71 4.82 0.56
N LYS A 268 17.71 4.92 1.90
CA LYS A 268 18.42 3.97 2.76
C LYS A 268 17.61 2.69 2.93
N ALA A 269 18.26 1.54 2.84
CA ALA A 269 17.63 0.27 3.11
C ALA A 269 17.19 0.18 4.59
N LEU A 270 15.92 -0.16 4.80
CA LEU A 270 15.39 -0.55 6.10
C LEU A 270 15.61 -2.05 6.26
N GLN A 271 16.46 -2.43 7.22
CA GLN A 271 16.84 -3.82 7.42
C GLN A 271 15.67 -4.62 8.03
N PRO A 272 15.35 -5.82 7.49
CA PRO A 272 14.42 -6.72 8.14
C PRO A 272 15.00 -7.22 9.46
N HIS A 273 14.19 -7.31 10.49
CA HIS A 273 14.63 -7.71 11.84
C HIS A 273 13.45 -8.18 12.69
N VAL A 274 13.76 -8.81 13.80
CA VAL A 274 12.80 -9.15 14.85
C VAL A 274 12.96 -8.17 16.00
N ARG A 275 11.83 -7.64 16.49
CA ARG A 275 11.76 -6.89 17.74
C ARG A 275 11.13 -7.73 18.83
N VAL A 276 11.79 -7.81 19.95
CA VAL A 276 11.26 -8.40 21.19
C VAL A 276 10.90 -7.25 22.12
N TRP A 277 9.66 -7.22 22.59
CA TRP A 277 9.12 -6.10 23.32
C TRP A 277 8.13 -6.56 24.42
N ASP A 278 7.92 -5.70 25.39
CA ASP A 278 7.06 -5.92 26.56
C ASP A 278 5.65 -5.42 26.29
N SER A 279 4.61 -6.28 26.43
CA SER A 279 3.23 -5.93 26.11
C SER A 279 2.56 -5.00 27.15
N VAL A 280 3.13 -4.85 28.33
CA VAL A 280 2.61 -3.96 29.38
C VAL A 280 3.13 -2.54 29.17
N SER A 281 4.44 -2.38 29.07
CA SER A 281 5.09 -1.07 28.89
C SER A 281 5.19 -0.61 27.44
N LEU A 282 5.02 -1.51 26.49
CA LEU A 282 5.22 -1.30 25.04
C LEU A 282 6.67 -0.89 24.69
N ASN A 283 7.65 -1.16 25.56
CA ASN A 283 9.04 -0.89 25.31
C ASN A 283 9.70 -2.02 24.53
N THR A 284 10.53 -1.66 23.56
CA THR A 284 11.41 -2.62 22.88
C THR A 284 12.51 -3.06 23.84
N LEU A 285 12.63 -4.37 24.02
CA LEU A 285 13.68 -4.99 24.85
C LEU A 285 14.91 -5.32 24.02
N HIS A 286 14.73 -5.97 22.88
CA HIS A 286 15.80 -6.41 21.99
C HIS A 286 15.45 -6.26 20.52
N VAL A 287 16.47 -6.09 19.67
CA VAL A 287 16.37 -6.08 18.20
C VAL A 287 17.39 -7.05 17.65
N ILE A 288 16.93 -8.12 17.01
CA ILE A 288 17.78 -9.19 16.51
C ILE A 288 17.59 -9.41 15.01
N GLY A 289 18.62 -9.95 14.35
CA GLY A 289 18.60 -10.31 12.94
C GLY A 289 18.85 -9.15 11.97
N ALA A 290 19.00 -7.90 12.43
CA ALA A 290 19.36 -6.77 11.57
C ALA A 290 20.74 -7.01 10.91
N GLY A 291 20.79 -6.95 9.56
CA GLY A 291 21.98 -7.23 8.78
C GLY A 291 22.31 -8.72 8.60
N VAL A 292 21.49 -9.63 9.15
CA VAL A 292 21.57 -11.08 8.96
C VAL A 292 20.41 -11.60 8.12
N VAL A 293 19.21 -11.09 8.35
CA VAL A 293 18.03 -11.35 7.53
C VAL A 293 18.07 -10.46 6.29
N ASP A 294 17.81 -11.03 5.10
CA ASP A 294 17.99 -10.31 3.82
C ASP A 294 16.70 -9.66 3.31
N ARG A 295 15.55 -10.37 3.36
CA ARG A 295 14.31 -9.91 2.72
C ARG A 295 13.16 -9.66 3.69
N ALA A 296 12.84 -10.66 4.49
CA ALA A 296 11.69 -10.56 5.41
C ALA A 296 11.77 -11.64 6.48
N VAL A 297 11.35 -11.32 7.69
CA VAL A 297 11.08 -12.31 8.71
C VAL A 297 9.66 -12.83 8.54
N THR A 298 9.50 -14.07 8.06
CA THR A 298 8.18 -14.66 7.77
C THR A 298 7.64 -15.54 8.89
N CYS A 299 8.52 -16.14 9.69
CA CYS A 299 8.15 -16.95 10.85
C CYS A 299 8.99 -16.55 12.04
N VAL A 300 8.38 -16.53 13.22
CA VAL A 300 9.05 -16.33 14.51
C VAL A 300 8.37 -17.20 15.56
N ALA A 301 9.16 -17.82 16.44
CA ALA A 301 8.61 -18.57 17.57
C ALA A 301 9.59 -18.62 18.73
N PHE A 302 9.06 -18.59 19.96
CA PHE A 302 9.83 -18.85 21.17
C PHE A 302 9.85 -20.34 21.52
N SER A 303 10.96 -20.82 22.07
CA SER A 303 11.01 -22.12 22.73
C SER A 303 10.09 -22.13 23.97
N LYS A 304 9.53 -23.29 24.32
CA LYS A 304 8.57 -23.41 25.44
C LYS A 304 9.16 -24.12 26.63
N SER A 305 9.73 -25.30 26.45
CA SER A 305 10.18 -26.18 27.53
C SER A 305 11.37 -25.67 28.34
N ASN A 306 12.11 -24.67 27.87
CA ASN A 306 13.22 -24.02 28.58
C ASN A 306 12.87 -22.60 29.08
N GLY A 307 11.58 -22.30 29.24
CA GLY A 307 11.14 -21.00 29.69
C GLY A 307 11.30 -19.87 28.66
N GLY A 308 11.32 -20.19 27.36
CA GLY A 308 11.38 -19.19 26.30
C GLY A 308 12.79 -18.60 26.02
N ALA A 309 13.83 -19.28 26.48
CA ALA A 309 15.22 -18.76 26.35
C ALA A 309 15.70 -18.61 24.91
N HIS A 310 15.13 -19.37 23.98
CA HIS A 310 15.50 -19.32 22.57
C HIS A 310 14.36 -18.78 21.71
N LEU A 311 14.75 -18.13 20.61
CA LEU A 311 13.84 -17.67 19.56
C LEU A 311 14.35 -18.18 18.21
N CYS A 312 13.46 -18.72 17.37
CA CYS A 312 13.76 -19.02 15.98
C CYS A 312 13.10 -18.03 15.04
N ALA A 313 13.76 -17.74 13.92
CA ALA A 313 13.24 -16.90 12.85
C ALA A 313 13.57 -17.51 11.49
N VAL A 314 12.70 -17.26 10.50
CA VAL A 314 12.90 -17.68 9.11
C VAL A 314 12.90 -16.46 8.20
N ASP A 315 13.90 -16.38 7.32
CA ASP A 315 14.01 -15.36 6.28
C ASP A 315 13.33 -15.82 5.00
N ASP A 316 12.67 -14.90 4.29
CA ASP A 316 12.06 -15.13 2.96
C ASP A 316 13.06 -14.97 1.79
N ALA A 317 14.35 -14.95 2.06
CA ALA A 317 15.37 -15.01 1.02
C ALA A 317 15.37 -16.38 0.30
N ASN A 318 16.02 -16.47 -0.86
CA ASN A 318 15.98 -17.67 -1.71
C ASN A 318 16.34 -18.99 -0.99
N ASP A 319 17.15 -18.91 0.06
CA ASP A 319 17.56 -20.06 0.86
C ASP A 319 16.67 -20.33 2.07
N HIS A 320 15.73 -19.46 2.37
CA HIS A 320 14.83 -19.53 3.54
C HIS A 320 15.59 -19.94 4.80
N ILE A 321 16.55 -19.12 5.23
CA ILE A 321 17.43 -19.42 6.37
C ILE A 321 16.60 -19.51 7.66
N LEU A 322 16.68 -20.67 8.34
CA LEU A 322 16.21 -20.85 9.70
C LEU A 322 17.34 -20.49 10.64
N SER A 323 17.17 -19.50 11.49
CA SER A 323 18.12 -19.06 12.50
C SER A 323 17.54 -19.24 13.92
N VAL A 324 18.41 -19.58 14.86
CA VAL A 324 18.08 -19.75 16.28
C VAL A 324 18.92 -18.79 17.10
N TRP A 325 18.28 -18.11 18.06
CA TRP A 325 18.87 -17.01 18.82
C TRP A 325 18.69 -17.21 20.33
N ASP A 326 19.73 -16.91 21.10
CA ASP A 326 19.61 -16.49 22.50
C ASP A 326 19.21 -15.01 22.45
N TRP A 327 17.91 -14.73 22.49
CA TRP A 327 17.37 -13.40 22.20
C TRP A 327 17.73 -12.39 23.30
N GLN A 328 17.91 -12.84 24.54
CA GLN A 328 18.31 -11.97 25.66
C GLN A 328 19.77 -11.49 25.53
N LYS A 329 20.61 -12.28 24.88
CA LYS A 329 22.01 -11.89 24.59
C LYS A 329 22.21 -11.39 23.17
N GLU A 330 21.16 -11.33 22.37
CA GLU A 330 21.18 -10.97 20.94
C GLU A 330 22.20 -11.82 20.14
N LYS A 331 22.41 -13.05 20.59
CA LYS A 331 23.42 -13.96 20.03
C LYS A 331 22.76 -15.03 19.17
N GLN A 332 23.19 -15.14 17.93
CA GLN A 332 22.85 -16.26 17.08
C GLN A 332 23.52 -17.54 17.57
N LEU A 333 22.73 -18.60 17.78
CA LEU A 333 23.22 -19.90 18.24
C LEU A 333 23.47 -20.85 17.10
N ALA A 334 22.57 -20.89 16.11
CA ALA A 334 22.68 -21.77 14.95
C ALA A 334 21.90 -21.19 13.77
N GLU A 335 22.27 -21.57 12.56
CA GLU A 335 21.54 -21.28 11.33
C GLU A 335 21.65 -22.43 10.35
N VAL A 336 20.66 -22.54 9.46
CA VAL A 336 20.66 -23.54 8.39
C VAL A 336 19.77 -23.09 7.23
N LYS A 337 20.14 -23.46 6.02
CA LYS A 337 19.24 -23.41 4.86
C LYS A 337 18.09 -24.37 5.07
N CYS A 338 16.87 -23.83 5.22
CA CYS A 338 15.70 -24.60 5.56
C CYS A 338 15.12 -25.33 4.34
N SER A 339 14.88 -24.61 3.25
CA SER A 339 14.23 -25.13 2.04
C SER A 339 14.57 -24.25 0.84
N ASN A 340 14.48 -24.81 -0.36
CA ASN A 340 14.48 -24.02 -1.61
C ASN A 340 13.09 -23.44 -1.91
N ASP A 341 12.05 -23.96 -1.25
CA ASP A 341 10.65 -23.57 -1.40
C ASP A 341 10.17 -22.86 -0.13
N SER A 342 9.07 -22.10 -0.26
CA SER A 342 8.48 -21.28 0.80
C SER A 342 8.26 -22.04 2.10
N VAL A 343 8.71 -21.47 3.20
CA VAL A 343 8.47 -21.91 4.58
C VAL A 343 7.29 -21.12 5.15
N LEU A 344 6.24 -21.82 5.56
CA LEU A 344 4.97 -21.23 6.00
C LEU A 344 4.81 -21.26 7.53
N GLY A 345 5.57 -22.09 8.22
CA GLY A 345 5.56 -22.18 9.66
C GLY A 345 6.88 -22.71 10.20
N ALA A 346 7.30 -22.20 11.35
CA ALA A 346 8.45 -22.66 12.13
C ALA A 346 8.08 -22.53 13.60
N VAL A 347 8.06 -23.64 14.33
CA VAL A 347 7.63 -23.69 15.72
C VAL A 347 8.54 -24.61 16.54
N PHE A 348 8.82 -24.26 17.79
CA PHE A 348 9.50 -25.16 18.70
C PHE A 348 8.54 -26.25 19.21
N HIS A 349 9.08 -27.45 19.39
CA HIS A 349 8.36 -28.49 20.05
C HIS A 349 8.08 -28.11 21.53
N PRO A 350 6.85 -28.29 22.06
CA PRO A 350 6.49 -27.76 23.37
C PRO A 350 7.22 -28.42 24.54
N MET A 351 7.66 -29.70 24.39
CA MET A 351 8.35 -30.48 25.42
C MET A 351 9.86 -30.59 25.21
N GLU A 352 10.37 -30.35 24.01
CA GLU A 352 11.78 -30.51 23.63
C GLU A 352 12.34 -29.19 23.09
N ALA A 353 13.08 -28.46 23.92
CA ALA A 353 13.62 -27.15 23.55
C ALA A 353 14.63 -27.16 22.39
N ASN A 354 15.18 -28.33 22.09
CA ASN A 354 16.15 -28.53 21.01
C ASN A 354 15.53 -29.04 19.71
N LEU A 355 14.20 -29.13 19.63
CA LEU A 355 13.47 -29.58 18.43
C LEU A 355 12.61 -28.46 17.86
N ILE A 356 12.83 -28.17 16.56
CA ILE A 356 12.02 -27.21 15.78
C ILE A 356 11.33 -27.96 14.64
N VAL A 357 10.09 -27.65 14.37
CA VAL A 357 9.33 -28.15 13.21
C VAL A 357 9.09 -27.03 12.24
N THR A 358 9.47 -27.23 10.98
CA THR A 358 9.14 -26.31 9.89
C THR A 358 8.25 -26.98 8.87
N CYS A 359 7.28 -26.23 8.34
CA CYS A 359 6.39 -26.69 7.28
C CYS A 359 6.25 -25.67 6.17
N GLY A 360 5.90 -26.12 4.97
CA GLY A 360 5.74 -25.23 3.82
C GLY A 360 5.44 -25.99 2.54
N LYS A 361 5.89 -25.42 1.42
CA LYS A 361 5.68 -26.03 0.10
C LYS A 361 6.45 -27.35 0.00
N SER A 362 5.72 -28.43 -0.21
CA SER A 362 6.25 -29.79 -0.39
C SER A 362 7.12 -30.31 0.74
N HIS A 363 7.04 -29.75 1.97
CA HIS A 363 7.86 -30.23 3.07
C HIS A 363 7.22 -30.07 4.45
N ILE A 364 7.60 -31.01 5.35
CA ILE A 364 7.65 -30.87 6.79
C ILE A 364 9.02 -31.39 7.22
N ASN A 365 9.76 -30.62 8.02
CA ASN A 365 11.09 -30.99 8.51
C ASN A 365 11.14 -30.85 10.03
N PHE A 366 11.81 -31.81 10.67
CA PHE A 366 12.11 -31.83 12.09
C PHE A 366 13.60 -31.53 12.26
N TRP A 367 13.92 -30.43 12.94
CA TRP A 367 15.28 -29.93 13.13
C TRP A 367 15.72 -30.10 14.56
N LYS A 368 16.80 -30.84 14.78
CA LYS A 368 17.39 -31.00 16.11
C LYS A 368 18.57 -30.05 16.26
N ILE A 369 18.56 -29.26 17.33
CA ILE A 369 19.65 -28.36 17.69
C ILE A 369 20.72 -29.19 18.41
N GLU A 370 21.95 -29.25 17.85
CA GLU A 370 23.10 -29.94 18.38
C GLU A 370 24.31 -29.00 18.39
N GLY A 371 24.55 -28.36 19.55
CA GLY A 371 25.55 -27.30 19.66
C GLY A 371 25.15 -26.07 18.83
N ASN A 372 25.96 -25.73 17.82
CA ASN A 372 25.72 -24.62 16.88
C ASN A 372 25.21 -25.09 15.51
N THR A 373 24.74 -26.33 15.40
CA THR A 373 24.24 -26.92 14.17
C THR A 373 22.80 -27.36 14.28
N LEU A 374 22.10 -27.42 13.16
CA LEU A 374 20.72 -27.91 13.03
C LEU A 374 20.72 -29.15 12.14
N THR A 375 20.36 -30.30 12.71
CA THR A 375 20.29 -31.59 12.01
C THR A 375 18.88 -31.84 11.52
N LYS A 376 18.73 -32.07 10.19
CA LYS A 376 17.43 -32.22 9.51
C LYS A 376 16.95 -33.66 9.50
N ARG A 377 15.70 -33.90 9.88
CA ARG A 377 14.92 -35.10 9.58
C ARG A 377 13.67 -34.72 8.81
N GLN A 378 13.55 -35.17 7.56
CA GLN A 378 12.38 -34.92 6.72
C GLN A 378 11.23 -35.80 7.12
N GLY A 379 9.99 -35.25 7.15
CA GLY A 379 8.77 -36.01 7.38
C GLY A 379 8.52 -37.04 6.28
N LEU A 380 8.18 -38.27 6.66
CA LEU A 380 7.95 -39.41 5.77
C LEU A 380 6.45 -39.63 5.61
N PHE A 381 5.91 -39.37 4.42
CA PHE A 381 4.50 -39.60 4.10
C PHE A 381 4.17 -41.05 3.80
N GLU A 382 5.22 -41.88 3.62
CA GLU A 382 5.12 -43.36 3.38
C GLU A 382 4.16 -43.70 2.23
N LYS A 383 3.01 -44.29 2.57
CA LYS A 383 1.93 -44.69 1.62
C LYS A 383 0.89 -43.57 1.36
N HIS A 384 1.03 -42.45 2.01
CA HIS A 384 0.13 -41.32 1.80
C HIS A 384 0.70 -40.40 0.70
N GLU A 385 -0.20 -39.78 -0.04
CA GLU A 385 0.20 -38.80 -1.04
C GLU A 385 0.84 -37.59 -0.36
N LYS A 386 2.01 -37.17 -0.88
CA LYS A 386 2.72 -36.02 -0.35
C LYS A 386 1.99 -34.73 -0.76
N PRO A 387 1.53 -33.92 0.20
CA PRO A 387 0.77 -32.72 -0.10
C PRO A 387 1.63 -31.68 -0.81
N LYS A 388 1.00 -30.85 -1.63
CA LYS A 388 1.65 -29.71 -2.27
C LYS A 388 2.14 -28.69 -1.23
N TYR A 389 1.32 -28.41 -0.22
CA TYR A 389 1.65 -27.55 0.92
C TYR A 389 1.25 -28.19 2.23
N VAL A 390 2.14 -28.13 3.22
CA VAL A 390 1.80 -28.29 4.64
C VAL A 390 1.63 -26.88 5.20
N LEU A 391 0.40 -26.52 5.57
CA LEU A 391 0.00 -25.11 5.79
C LEU A 391 0.14 -24.64 7.23
N CYS A 392 0.00 -25.54 8.20
CA CYS A 392 0.02 -25.22 9.63
C CYS A 392 0.50 -26.40 10.47
N VAL A 393 0.98 -26.08 11.67
CA VAL A 393 1.46 -27.06 12.66
C VAL A 393 0.92 -26.69 14.04
N ALA A 394 0.41 -27.67 14.76
CA ALA A 394 0.08 -27.60 16.18
C ALA A 394 0.66 -28.82 16.90
N PHE A 395 0.55 -28.88 18.22
CA PHE A 395 1.02 -30.02 19.02
C PHE A 395 -0.07 -30.48 19.97
N ALA A 396 -0.28 -31.80 20.00
CA ALA A 396 -1.13 -32.44 21.01
C ALA A 396 -0.45 -32.41 22.39
N GLU A 397 -1.22 -32.64 23.45
CA GLU A 397 -0.69 -32.67 24.83
C GLU A 397 0.39 -33.73 25.05
N ASN A 398 0.33 -34.85 24.33
CA ASN A 398 1.33 -35.93 24.40
C ASN A 398 2.64 -35.56 23.63
N GLY A 399 2.66 -34.46 22.92
CA GLY A 399 3.79 -33.97 22.12
C GLY A 399 3.80 -34.45 20.67
N ASP A 400 2.75 -35.12 20.19
CA ASP A 400 2.60 -35.42 18.77
C ASP A 400 2.40 -34.12 17.97
N ALA A 401 3.09 -34.00 16.85
CA ALA A 401 2.86 -32.84 15.94
C ALA A 401 1.62 -33.13 15.09
N ILE A 402 0.79 -32.10 14.91
CA ILE A 402 -0.43 -32.16 14.11
C ILE A 402 -0.27 -31.14 12.99
N THR A 403 -0.47 -31.56 11.73
CA THR A 403 -0.34 -30.69 10.57
C THR A 403 -1.58 -30.71 9.69
N GLY A 404 -1.93 -29.56 9.15
CA GLY A 404 -2.95 -29.40 8.12
C GLY A 404 -2.33 -29.13 6.75
N ASP A 405 -2.88 -29.75 5.72
CA ASP A 405 -2.38 -29.62 4.35
C ASP A 405 -3.30 -28.81 3.42
N SER A 406 -2.83 -28.58 2.21
CA SER A 406 -3.58 -27.87 1.15
C SER A 406 -4.74 -28.67 0.57
N SER A 407 -4.81 -29.98 0.83
CA SER A 407 -5.86 -30.88 0.35
C SER A 407 -6.96 -31.14 1.38
N GLY A 408 -6.85 -30.55 2.58
CA GLY A 408 -7.85 -30.68 3.64
C GLY A 408 -7.65 -31.90 4.54
N ASN A 409 -6.44 -32.48 4.57
CA ASN A 409 -6.12 -33.60 5.44
C ASN A 409 -5.37 -33.14 6.69
N ILE A 410 -5.60 -33.84 7.81
CA ILE A 410 -4.85 -33.65 9.04
C ILE A 410 -3.94 -34.86 9.22
N TYR A 411 -2.65 -34.62 9.44
CA TYR A 411 -1.65 -35.65 9.72
C TYR A 411 -1.16 -35.52 11.17
N ILE A 412 -1.12 -36.62 11.89
CA ILE A 412 -0.58 -36.71 13.22
C ILE A 412 0.78 -37.44 13.13
N TRP A 413 1.83 -36.80 13.64
CA TRP A 413 3.21 -37.28 13.62
C TRP A 413 3.62 -37.74 15.00
N ALA A 414 4.12 -38.95 15.10
CA ALA A 414 4.52 -39.51 16.39
C ALA A 414 5.59 -38.65 17.09
N LYS A 415 5.45 -38.45 18.37
CA LYS A 415 6.33 -37.63 19.21
C LYS A 415 7.82 -37.85 18.93
N GLY A 416 8.53 -36.77 18.68
CA GLY A 416 9.97 -36.80 18.38
C GLY A 416 10.35 -37.54 17.11
N GLY A 417 9.38 -38.08 16.35
CA GLY A 417 9.56 -38.81 15.11
C GLY A 417 9.19 -38.00 13.86
N ASN A 418 9.60 -38.54 12.70
CA ASN A 418 9.26 -37.98 11.39
C ASN A 418 8.32 -38.90 10.61
N ARG A 419 7.58 -39.79 11.28
CA ARG A 419 6.61 -40.74 10.71
C ARG A 419 5.19 -40.42 11.14
N ILE A 420 4.25 -40.63 10.23
CA ILE A 420 2.83 -40.44 10.47
C ILE A 420 2.32 -41.59 11.36
N SER A 421 1.62 -41.22 12.45
CA SER A 421 0.92 -42.17 13.33
C SER A 421 -0.55 -42.32 12.95
N GLN A 422 -1.22 -41.24 12.53
CA GLN A 422 -2.61 -41.21 12.14
C GLN A 422 -2.89 -40.17 11.08
N VAL A 423 -3.94 -40.36 10.26
CA VAL A 423 -4.39 -39.39 9.24
C VAL A 423 -5.91 -39.26 9.33
N VAL A 424 -6.38 -38.01 9.32
CA VAL A 424 -7.80 -37.69 9.11
C VAL A 424 -7.91 -37.13 7.68
N SER A 425 -8.38 -37.99 6.77
CA SER A 425 -8.52 -37.63 5.38
C SER A 425 -9.82 -36.86 5.12
N GLY A 426 -9.76 -35.80 4.29
CA GLY A 426 -10.94 -35.03 3.92
C GLY A 426 -11.60 -34.29 5.09
N ALA A 427 -10.83 -33.85 6.07
CA ALA A 427 -11.33 -33.09 7.22
C ALA A 427 -12.02 -31.80 6.77
N HIS A 428 -11.46 -31.12 5.76
CA HIS A 428 -12.01 -29.91 5.14
C HIS A 428 -12.04 -30.03 3.62
N GLU A 429 -12.91 -29.26 2.98
CA GLU A 429 -12.86 -29.00 1.55
C GLU A 429 -11.84 -27.89 1.27
N GLY A 430 -10.69 -28.23 0.70
CA GLY A 430 -9.57 -27.32 0.49
C GLY A 430 -8.62 -27.23 1.67
N GLY A 431 -7.71 -26.27 1.64
CA GLY A 431 -6.60 -26.22 2.59
C GLY A 431 -7.00 -25.90 4.03
N ILE A 432 -6.28 -26.48 4.98
CA ILE A 432 -6.41 -26.19 6.42
C ILE A 432 -5.37 -25.14 6.80
N PHE A 433 -5.79 -23.92 7.04
CA PHE A 433 -4.88 -22.80 7.30
C PHE A 433 -4.50 -22.63 8.77
N SER A 434 -5.30 -23.14 9.69
CA SER A 434 -5.04 -23.03 11.12
C SER A 434 -5.47 -24.27 11.88
N LEU A 435 -4.64 -24.63 12.84
CA LEU A 435 -4.92 -25.65 13.86
C LEU A 435 -4.67 -25.01 15.23
N CYS A 436 -5.59 -25.23 16.15
CA CYS A 436 -5.50 -24.77 17.53
C CYS A 436 -5.84 -25.92 18.48
N VAL A 437 -4.94 -26.27 19.38
CA VAL A 437 -5.22 -27.21 20.45
C VAL A 437 -5.66 -26.40 21.66
N LEU A 438 -6.89 -26.64 22.10
CA LEU A 438 -7.49 -25.96 23.25
C LEU A 438 -6.87 -26.44 24.56
N LYS A 439 -7.12 -25.71 25.65
CA LYS A 439 -6.61 -26.02 26.99
C LYS A 439 -7.11 -27.36 27.53
N ASP A 440 -8.26 -27.84 27.04
CA ASP A 440 -8.79 -29.16 27.37
C ASP A 440 -8.20 -30.29 26.51
N GLY A 441 -7.25 -30.01 25.64
CA GLY A 441 -6.59 -30.95 24.73
C GLY A 441 -7.36 -31.26 23.45
N THR A 442 -8.56 -30.74 23.26
CA THR A 442 -9.31 -30.90 22.00
C THR A 442 -8.71 -30.08 20.87
N LEU A 443 -8.85 -30.56 19.64
CA LEU A 443 -8.31 -29.88 18.45
C LEU A 443 -9.40 -29.08 17.76
N VAL A 444 -9.06 -27.85 17.34
CA VAL A 444 -9.89 -27.05 16.46
C VAL A 444 -9.14 -26.84 15.14
N SER A 445 -9.82 -27.05 14.02
CA SER A 445 -9.26 -26.80 12.67
C SER A 445 -10.09 -25.80 11.91
N GLY A 446 -9.41 -24.93 11.12
CA GLY A 446 -10.03 -23.91 10.28
C GLY A 446 -9.79 -24.17 8.80
N GLY A 447 -10.88 -24.32 8.04
CA GLY A 447 -10.86 -24.60 6.62
C GLY A 447 -10.85 -23.34 5.75
N GLY A 448 -10.14 -23.43 4.65
CA GLY A 448 -10.08 -22.37 3.63
C GLY A 448 -11.35 -22.31 2.80
N LYS A 449 -11.55 -23.29 1.93
CA LYS A 449 -12.62 -23.23 0.93
C LYS A 449 -14.02 -23.42 1.50
N ASP A 450 -14.17 -24.30 2.49
CA ASP A 450 -15.47 -24.63 3.12
C ASP A 450 -15.91 -23.61 4.18
N ARG A 451 -15.07 -22.68 4.58
CA ARG A 451 -15.32 -21.67 5.62
C ARG A 451 -15.79 -22.28 6.96
N ARG A 452 -15.36 -23.51 7.27
CA ARG A 452 -15.77 -24.21 8.48
C ARG A 452 -14.70 -24.18 9.54
N VAL A 453 -15.13 -24.10 10.80
CA VAL A 453 -14.33 -24.36 11.99
C VAL A 453 -14.85 -25.64 12.59
N LEU A 454 -13.98 -26.66 12.68
CA LEU A 454 -14.34 -27.99 13.17
C LEU A 454 -13.67 -28.26 14.51
N LEU A 455 -14.45 -28.79 15.45
CA LEU A 455 -13.97 -29.28 16.73
C LEU A 455 -13.81 -30.79 16.69
N TRP A 456 -12.66 -31.32 17.13
CA TRP A 456 -12.29 -32.72 17.15
C TRP A 456 -12.06 -33.19 18.60
N ASP A 457 -12.49 -34.39 18.91
CA ASP A 457 -12.18 -35.03 20.19
C ASP A 457 -10.72 -35.55 20.24
N HIS A 458 -10.32 -36.13 21.37
CA HIS A 458 -8.96 -36.66 21.56
C HIS A 458 -8.60 -37.85 20.63
N ASP A 459 -9.60 -38.50 20.02
CA ASP A 459 -9.43 -39.55 19.01
C ASP A 459 -9.48 -39.00 17.58
N TYR A 460 -9.51 -37.68 17.42
CA TYR A 460 -9.65 -36.95 16.14
C TYR A 460 -10.95 -37.29 15.41
N ARG A 461 -12.04 -37.51 16.13
CA ARG A 461 -13.40 -37.62 15.59
C ARG A 461 -14.07 -36.25 15.66
N LYS A 462 -14.79 -35.91 14.61
CA LYS A 462 -15.53 -34.64 14.54
C LYS A 462 -16.61 -34.60 15.62
N LYS A 463 -16.56 -33.57 16.49
CA LYS A 463 -17.47 -33.36 17.61
C LYS A 463 -18.49 -32.24 17.31
N ASN A 464 -18.05 -31.13 16.72
CA ASN A 464 -18.90 -29.98 16.44
C ASN A 464 -18.35 -29.19 15.23
N GLU A 465 -19.17 -28.29 14.70
CA GLU A 465 -18.76 -27.37 13.61
C GLU A 465 -19.48 -26.02 13.69
N ILE A 466 -18.82 -24.98 13.18
CA ILE A 466 -19.38 -23.65 12.94
C ILE A 466 -19.01 -23.24 11.53
N GLU A 467 -19.95 -22.64 10.79
CA GLU A 467 -19.67 -22.03 9.49
C GLU A 467 -19.43 -20.53 9.66
N VAL A 468 -18.35 -20.02 9.06
CA VAL A 468 -18.07 -18.59 8.97
C VAL A 468 -18.97 -18.01 7.89
N PRO A 469 -19.73 -16.93 8.18
CA PRO A 469 -20.59 -16.30 7.18
C PRO A 469 -19.79 -15.87 5.93
N GLU A 470 -20.38 -16.03 4.75
CA GLU A 470 -19.72 -15.80 3.46
C GLU A 470 -19.09 -14.40 3.33
N ALA A 471 -19.73 -13.40 3.93
CA ALA A 471 -19.25 -12.01 3.92
C ALA A 471 -17.82 -11.86 4.49
N PHE A 472 -17.43 -12.72 5.46
CA PHE A 472 -16.12 -12.64 6.11
C PHE A 472 -15.07 -13.58 5.50
N GLY A 473 -15.46 -14.45 4.57
CA GLY A 473 -14.57 -15.33 3.82
C GLY A 473 -13.94 -16.47 4.62
N PRO A 474 -12.96 -17.17 4.03
CA PRO A 474 -12.29 -18.32 4.63
C PRO A 474 -11.57 -18.04 5.95
N VAL A 475 -11.46 -19.09 6.77
CA VAL A 475 -10.67 -19.07 8.01
C VAL A 475 -9.18 -18.98 7.69
N ARG A 476 -8.47 -18.07 8.36
CA ARG A 476 -7.02 -17.91 8.23
C ARG A 476 -6.29 -18.28 9.53
N THR A 477 -6.84 -17.92 10.68
CA THR A 477 -6.24 -18.20 11.99
C THR A 477 -7.30 -18.42 13.05
N LEU A 478 -6.95 -19.18 14.07
CA LEU A 478 -7.80 -19.49 15.19
C LEU A 478 -7.04 -19.18 16.49
N ALA A 479 -7.73 -18.60 17.46
CA ALA A 479 -7.20 -18.41 18.81
C ALA A 479 -8.26 -18.76 19.85
N GLU A 480 -7.85 -19.49 20.90
CA GLU A 480 -8.71 -19.81 22.03
C GLU A 480 -9.01 -18.56 22.84
N GLY A 481 -10.28 -18.34 23.16
CA GLY A 481 -10.75 -17.26 24.02
C GLY A 481 -10.83 -17.66 25.49
N LYS A 482 -11.70 -16.97 26.23
CA LYS A 482 -12.05 -17.33 27.61
C LYS A 482 -13.17 -18.38 27.60
N GLN A 483 -13.07 -19.37 28.45
CA GLN A 483 -14.07 -20.49 28.56
C GLN A 483 -14.22 -21.22 27.20
N ASP A 484 -15.42 -21.22 26.59
CA ASP A 484 -15.73 -21.85 25.30
C ASP A 484 -15.65 -20.88 24.11
N GLU A 485 -15.10 -19.71 24.35
CA GLU A 485 -14.98 -18.65 23.35
C GLU A 485 -13.86 -18.92 22.36
N LEU A 486 -14.08 -18.52 21.11
CA LEU A 486 -13.13 -18.66 20.01
C LEU A 486 -13.02 -17.36 19.22
N PHE A 487 -11.80 -16.98 18.85
CA PHE A 487 -11.51 -15.92 17.90
C PHE A 487 -11.10 -16.50 16.55
N VAL A 488 -11.67 -15.97 15.48
CA VAL A 488 -11.43 -16.42 14.10
C VAL A 488 -10.95 -15.24 13.26
N GLY A 489 -9.71 -15.28 12.83
CA GLY A 489 -9.17 -14.35 11.81
C GLY A 489 -9.44 -14.92 10.41
N THR A 490 -9.84 -14.06 9.46
CA THR A 490 -10.27 -14.49 8.13
C THR A 490 -9.41 -13.91 7.01
N THR A 491 -9.51 -14.49 5.82
CA THR A 491 -8.81 -14.01 4.62
C THR A 491 -9.38 -12.71 4.08
N ARG A 492 -10.58 -12.31 4.52
CA ARG A 492 -11.17 -11.00 4.20
C ARG A 492 -10.90 -9.95 5.29
N ASN A 493 -9.74 -10.05 5.93
CA ASN A 493 -9.22 -9.08 6.90
C ASN A 493 -10.21 -8.74 8.02
N SER A 494 -10.93 -9.77 8.52
CA SER A 494 -11.86 -9.64 9.64
C SER A 494 -11.44 -10.54 10.81
N VAL A 495 -11.76 -10.12 12.02
CA VAL A 495 -11.69 -10.96 13.22
C VAL A 495 -13.10 -11.14 13.76
N LEU A 496 -13.48 -12.39 13.95
CA LEU A 496 -14.78 -12.77 14.50
C LEU A 496 -14.60 -13.36 15.91
N ARG A 497 -15.59 -13.20 16.75
CA ARG A 497 -15.68 -13.74 18.10
C ARG A 497 -16.96 -14.55 18.24
N GLY A 498 -16.88 -15.71 18.87
CA GLY A 498 -18.05 -16.56 19.13
C GLY A 498 -17.69 -17.86 19.85
N SER A 499 -18.58 -18.83 19.80
CA SER A 499 -18.39 -20.15 20.39
C SER A 499 -19.10 -21.23 19.57
N PHE A 500 -18.79 -22.52 19.82
CA PHE A 500 -19.47 -23.63 19.16
C PHE A 500 -20.95 -23.76 19.53
N SER A 501 -21.38 -23.09 20.58
CA SER A 501 -22.79 -23.04 21.03
C SER A 501 -23.55 -21.85 20.51
N GLY A 502 -22.85 -20.88 19.89
CA GLY A 502 -23.41 -19.60 19.43
C GLY A 502 -23.01 -19.24 18.00
N SER A 503 -23.21 -17.98 17.63
CA SER A 503 -22.82 -17.44 16.33
C SER A 503 -21.47 -16.73 16.41
N LEU A 504 -20.79 -16.61 15.26
CA LEU A 504 -19.61 -15.78 15.10
C LEU A 504 -20.03 -14.35 14.73
N THR A 505 -19.57 -13.37 15.49
CA THR A 505 -19.83 -11.94 15.30
C THR A 505 -18.55 -11.19 14.98
N PRO A 506 -18.55 -10.23 14.04
CA PRO A 506 -17.35 -9.47 13.71
C PRO A 506 -17.01 -8.47 14.83
N ILE A 507 -15.75 -8.43 15.22
CA ILE A 507 -15.18 -7.44 16.16
C ILE A 507 -14.15 -6.54 15.51
N VAL A 508 -13.53 -6.97 14.40
CA VAL A 508 -12.63 -6.18 13.56
C VAL A 508 -12.99 -6.43 12.11
N GLN A 509 -13.08 -5.37 11.33
CA GLN A 509 -13.30 -5.42 9.88
C GLN A 509 -12.38 -4.44 9.16
N GLY A 510 -12.09 -4.70 7.88
CA GLY A 510 -11.25 -3.83 7.08
C GLY A 510 -11.29 -4.18 5.61
N HIS A 511 -10.70 -3.32 4.80
CA HIS A 511 -10.50 -3.56 3.39
C HIS A 511 -9.53 -4.71 3.12
N THR A 512 -9.67 -5.35 1.98
CA THR A 512 -8.83 -6.48 1.57
C THR A 512 -7.84 -6.16 0.46
N ASP A 513 -7.92 -4.95 -0.10
CA ASP A 513 -7.03 -4.46 -1.14
C ASP A 513 -6.79 -2.96 -0.99
N GLU A 514 -5.98 -2.35 -1.88
CA GLU A 514 -5.56 -0.95 -1.80
C GLU A 514 -6.69 0.03 -1.56
N LEU A 515 -6.52 0.89 -0.56
CA LEU A 515 -7.42 1.97 -0.22
C LEU A 515 -7.04 3.25 -0.94
N TRP A 516 -8.03 3.94 -1.49
CA TRP A 516 -7.83 5.22 -2.17
C TRP A 516 -8.81 6.30 -1.74
N GLY A 517 -10.10 6.01 -1.73
CA GLY A 517 -11.12 6.98 -1.39
C GLY A 517 -11.34 7.08 0.10
N LEU A 518 -11.39 8.30 0.60
CA LEU A 518 -11.75 8.66 1.97
C LEU A 518 -12.49 9.99 1.94
N ASP A 519 -13.63 10.06 2.61
CA ASP A 519 -14.30 11.33 2.92
C ASP A 519 -15.02 11.22 4.26
N VAL A 520 -15.26 12.34 4.92
CA VAL A 520 -15.93 12.42 6.21
C VAL A 520 -17.34 12.99 6.07
N HIS A 521 -18.25 12.47 6.86
CA HIS A 521 -19.63 12.97 6.87
C HIS A 521 -19.65 14.41 7.38
N PRO A 522 -20.43 15.33 6.73
CA PRO A 522 -20.37 16.77 7.03
C PRO A 522 -20.88 17.16 8.41
N SER A 523 -21.57 16.29 9.14
CA SER A 523 -22.21 16.65 10.42
C SER A 523 -22.30 15.52 11.45
N THR A 524 -21.78 14.32 11.15
CA THR A 524 -21.81 13.17 12.07
C THR A 524 -20.43 12.54 12.18
N GLU A 525 -20.22 11.74 13.23
CA GLU A 525 -18.96 11.00 13.45
C GLU A 525 -18.86 9.76 12.56
N GLN A 526 -19.05 9.95 11.26
CA GLN A 526 -19.01 8.91 10.26
C GLN A 526 -18.02 9.26 9.14
N PHE A 527 -17.49 8.26 8.50
CA PHE A 527 -16.66 8.42 7.32
C PHE A 527 -16.87 7.28 6.33
N VAL A 528 -16.56 7.52 5.08
CA VAL A 528 -16.70 6.55 3.99
C VAL A 528 -15.33 6.25 3.38
N THR A 529 -15.12 4.99 3.02
CA THR A 529 -13.92 4.55 2.30
C THR A 529 -14.30 3.67 1.11
N CYS A 530 -13.47 3.70 0.07
CA CYS A 530 -13.55 2.79 -1.06
C CYS A 530 -12.16 2.40 -1.55
N GLY A 531 -12.03 1.26 -2.20
CA GLY A 531 -10.73 0.75 -2.64
C GLY A 531 -10.81 -0.25 -3.78
N GLN A 532 -9.66 -0.84 -4.08
CA GLN A 532 -9.45 -1.82 -5.13
C GLN A 532 -10.24 -3.12 -4.92
N ASP A 533 -10.62 -3.43 -3.69
CA ASP A 533 -11.44 -4.59 -3.31
C ASP A 533 -12.91 -4.48 -3.73
N LYS A 534 -13.27 -3.42 -4.43
CA LYS A 534 -14.65 -3.16 -4.91
C LYS A 534 -15.67 -3.02 -3.78
N GLN A 535 -15.22 -2.62 -2.60
CA GLN A 535 -16.09 -2.37 -1.45
C GLN A 535 -16.16 -0.88 -1.14
N VAL A 536 -17.34 -0.44 -0.77
CA VAL A 536 -17.58 0.84 -0.13
C VAL A 536 -18.04 0.56 1.29
N TYR A 537 -17.35 1.13 2.26
CA TYR A 537 -17.70 1.03 3.68
C TYR A 537 -18.08 2.40 4.23
N LEU A 538 -19.22 2.47 4.92
CA LEU A 538 -19.55 3.58 5.80
C LEU A 538 -19.23 3.18 7.24
N TRP A 539 -18.36 3.91 7.88
CA TRP A 539 -17.83 3.64 9.22
C TRP A 539 -18.43 4.60 10.24
N ASP A 540 -18.56 4.12 11.47
CA ASP A 540 -18.83 4.94 12.64
C ASP A 540 -17.56 5.03 13.50
N THR A 541 -17.13 6.26 13.83
CA THR A 541 -15.86 6.49 14.54
C THR A 541 -15.93 6.17 16.03
N SER A 542 -17.12 6.03 16.60
CA SER A 542 -17.31 5.72 18.01
C SER A 542 -17.37 4.22 18.30
N SER A 543 -18.09 3.47 17.46
CA SER A 543 -18.15 2.00 17.54
C SER A 543 -16.99 1.32 16.83
N HIS A 544 -16.29 2.04 15.95
CA HIS A 544 -15.18 1.55 15.12
C HIS A 544 -15.56 0.38 14.18
N LEU A 545 -16.84 0.25 13.87
CA LEU A 545 -17.38 -0.78 12.99
C LEU A 545 -18.06 -0.13 11.78
N PRO A 546 -18.15 -0.85 10.65
CA PRO A 546 -18.94 -0.35 9.54
C PRO A 546 -20.43 -0.38 9.89
N LEU A 547 -21.14 0.72 9.62
CA LEU A 547 -22.59 0.78 9.65
C LEU A 547 -23.18 -0.07 8.53
N TRP A 548 -22.54 -0.02 7.37
CA TRP A 548 -22.80 -0.90 6.25
C TRP A 548 -21.59 -1.02 5.31
N SER A 549 -21.63 -2.06 4.50
CA SER A 549 -20.74 -2.21 3.34
C SER A 549 -21.56 -2.50 2.09
N LYS A 550 -21.04 -2.09 0.93
CA LYS A 550 -21.65 -2.36 -0.37
C LYS A 550 -20.59 -2.73 -1.38
N ALA A 551 -20.81 -3.88 -2.03
CA ALA A 551 -20.00 -4.27 -3.19
C ALA A 551 -20.44 -3.44 -4.41
N ILE A 552 -19.46 -2.93 -5.15
CA ILE A 552 -19.63 -2.23 -6.44
C ILE A 552 -18.97 -3.03 -7.55
N GLU A 553 -19.37 -2.79 -8.81
CA GLU A 553 -18.89 -3.58 -9.94
C GLU A 553 -17.41 -3.34 -10.25
N ASP A 554 -16.95 -2.09 -10.13
CA ASP A 554 -15.61 -1.65 -10.46
C ASP A 554 -14.83 -1.24 -9.21
N PRO A 555 -13.48 -1.31 -9.21
CA PRO A 555 -12.67 -0.81 -8.10
C PRO A 555 -12.92 0.67 -7.82
N GLY A 556 -13.12 1.01 -6.54
CA GLY A 556 -13.32 2.38 -6.09
C GLY A 556 -12.01 3.18 -6.01
N ARG A 557 -12.03 4.44 -6.43
CA ARG A 557 -10.86 5.33 -6.39
C ARG A 557 -11.08 6.61 -5.59
N ALA A 558 -12.24 7.20 -5.71
CA ALA A 558 -12.59 8.47 -5.06
C ALA A 558 -13.99 8.38 -4.42
N VAL A 559 -14.22 9.14 -3.38
CA VAL A 559 -15.52 9.23 -2.72
C VAL A 559 -15.73 10.63 -2.15
N GLY A 560 -16.98 11.11 -2.14
CA GLY A 560 -17.30 12.42 -1.59
C GLY A 560 -18.77 12.49 -1.14
N PHE A 561 -19.01 13.02 0.06
CA PHE A 561 -20.36 13.29 0.56
C PHE A 561 -20.97 14.54 -0.07
N HIS A 562 -22.25 14.47 -0.33
CA HIS A 562 -23.04 15.68 -0.55
C HIS A 562 -23.11 16.48 0.78
N PRO A 563 -23.12 17.83 0.75
CA PRO A 563 -23.14 18.65 1.99
C PRO A 563 -24.33 18.38 2.92
N SER A 564 -25.44 17.84 2.41
CA SER A 564 -26.57 17.39 3.24
C SER A 564 -26.30 16.09 4.01
N GLY A 565 -25.24 15.33 3.66
CA GLY A 565 -24.94 14.01 4.21
C GLY A 565 -25.85 12.88 3.73
N THR A 566 -26.88 13.15 2.94
CA THR A 566 -27.91 12.15 2.55
C THR A 566 -27.49 11.22 1.42
N VAL A 567 -26.52 11.64 0.61
CA VAL A 567 -25.94 10.84 -0.48
C VAL A 567 -24.44 11.01 -0.54
N LEU A 568 -23.77 10.03 -1.13
CA LEU A 568 -22.34 10.05 -1.40
C LEU A 568 -22.06 9.59 -2.84
N ALA A 569 -21.10 10.22 -3.49
CA ALA A 569 -20.64 9.86 -4.81
C ALA A 569 -19.37 9.02 -4.72
N VAL A 570 -19.25 7.99 -5.57
CA VAL A 570 -18.08 7.12 -5.67
C VAL A 570 -17.57 7.13 -7.09
N GLY A 571 -16.31 7.49 -7.30
CA GLY A 571 -15.61 7.39 -8.58
C GLY A 571 -14.81 6.09 -8.65
N THR A 572 -14.80 5.45 -9.82
CA THR A 572 -14.15 4.17 -10.03
C THR A 572 -12.92 4.28 -10.93
N MET A 573 -12.18 3.19 -11.04
CA MET A 573 -10.99 3.09 -11.90
C MET A 573 -11.31 2.90 -13.39
N THR A 574 -12.59 2.80 -13.75
CA THR A 574 -13.03 2.52 -15.13
C THR A 574 -13.77 3.70 -15.79
N GLY A 575 -13.71 4.90 -15.19
CA GLY A 575 -14.43 6.09 -15.68
C GLY A 575 -15.91 6.14 -15.28
N ARG A 576 -16.40 5.13 -14.59
CA ARG A 576 -17.75 5.10 -14.03
C ARG A 576 -17.77 5.79 -12.66
N TRP A 577 -18.83 6.53 -12.39
CA TRP A 577 -19.12 7.02 -11.05
C TRP A 577 -20.57 6.76 -10.70
N LEU A 578 -20.84 6.62 -9.42
CA LEU A 578 -22.14 6.26 -8.90
C LEU A 578 -22.45 7.05 -7.64
N VAL A 579 -23.74 7.22 -7.34
CA VAL A 579 -24.23 7.89 -6.14
C VAL A 579 -25.04 6.91 -5.33
N LEU A 580 -24.72 6.81 -4.05
CA LEU A 580 -25.41 5.95 -3.09
C LEU A 580 -26.15 6.81 -2.06
N ASP A 581 -27.32 6.35 -1.65
CA ASP A 581 -28.02 6.87 -0.48
C ASP A 581 -27.26 6.46 0.80
N THR A 582 -26.97 7.41 1.67
CA THR A 582 -26.13 7.18 2.86
C THR A 582 -26.80 6.25 3.87
N ASP A 583 -28.11 6.32 4.03
CA ASP A 583 -28.85 5.52 5.01
C ASP A 583 -29.23 4.13 4.47
N THR A 584 -29.80 4.08 3.26
CA THR A 584 -30.32 2.84 2.67
C THR A 584 -29.27 2.08 1.85
N ARG A 585 -28.14 2.73 1.49
CA ARG A 585 -27.09 2.23 0.58
C ARG A 585 -27.60 1.91 -0.85
N ASP A 586 -28.79 2.39 -1.20
CA ASP A 586 -29.34 2.15 -2.53
C ASP A 586 -28.59 2.97 -3.60
N LEU A 587 -28.56 2.44 -4.81
CA LEU A 587 -28.05 3.17 -5.96
C LEU A 587 -29.04 4.25 -6.38
N VAL A 588 -28.63 5.52 -6.27
CA VAL A 588 -29.43 6.69 -6.63
C VAL A 588 -29.20 7.09 -8.08
N PHE A 589 -27.92 7.10 -8.50
CA PHE A 589 -27.52 7.52 -9.83
C PHE A 589 -26.24 6.82 -10.25
N MET A 590 -26.04 6.64 -11.56
CA MET A 590 -24.80 6.10 -12.14
C MET A 590 -24.57 6.71 -13.52
N HIS A 591 -23.32 7.07 -13.81
CA HIS A 591 -22.90 7.60 -15.11
C HIS A 591 -21.46 7.19 -15.43
N THR A 592 -21.08 7.31 -16.70
CA THR A 592 -19.72 7.00 -17.17
C THR A 592 -19.21 8.15 -18.03
N ASP A 593 -18.08 8.75 -17.61
CA ASP A 593 -17.37 9.75 -18.37
C ASP A 593 -16.02 9.15 -18.83
N GLY A 594 -15.97 8.70 -20.07
CA GLY A 594 -14.78 8.04 -20.61
C GLY A 594 -14.54 6.64 -20.02
N ASN A 595 -13.27 6.21 -19.98
CA ASN A 595 -12.84 4.91 -19.49
C ASN A 595 -11.59 5.00 -18.59
N GLU A 596 -11.19 6.20 -18.23
CA GLU A 596 -10.02 6.46 -17.39
C GLU A 596 -10.42 6.63 -15.91
N ILE A 597 -9.45 6.47 -15.02
CA ILE A 597 -9.64 6.55 -13.57
C ILE A 597 -10.30 7.88 -13.17
N ILE A 598 -11.34 7.81 -12.35
CA ILE A 598 -11.91 8.98 -11.67
C ILE A 598 -11.11 9.25 -10.41
N SER A 599 -10.29 10.28 -10.42
CA SER A 599 -9.38 10.62 -9.32
C SER A 599 -10.03 11.41 -8.18
N VAL A 600 -11.03 12.23 -8.49
CA VAL A 600 -11.76 13.06 -7.51
C VAL A 600 -13.23 13.09 -7.85
N VAL A 601 -14.08 12.94 -6.85
CA VAL A 601 -15.51 13.31 -6.88
C VAL A 601 -15.78 14.24 -5.71
N LYS A 602 -16.22 15.47 -5.97
CA LYS A 602 -16.39 16.48 -4.93
C LYS A 602 -17.55 17.40 -5.20
N TYR A 603 -18.47 17.49 -4.25
CA TYR A 603 -19.60 18.42 -4.31
C TYR A 603 -19.15 19.84 -3.98
N SER A 604 -19.83 20.82 -4.57
CA SER A 604 -19.71 22.22 -4.16
C SER A 604 -20.25 22.45 -2.74
N PRO A 605 -19.78 23.47 -2.00
CA PRO A 605 -20.23 23.75 -0.64
C PRO A 605 -21.74 23.94 -0.49
N ASP A 606 -22.40 24.49 -1.51
CA ASP A 606 -23.85 24.69 -1.55
C ASP A 606 -24.62 23.43 -2.00
N GLY A 607 -23.94 22.38 -2.42
CA GLY A 607 -24.52 21.15 -2.94
C GLY A 607 -25.15 21.27 -4.34
N ALA A 608 -25.01 22.40 -5.01
CA ALA A 608 -25.63 22.63 -6.32
C ALA A 608 -24.83 22.01 -7.50
N TYR A 609 -23.59 21.65 -7.27
CA TYR A 609 -22.71 21.06 -8.29
C TYR A 609 -21.94 19.85 -7.76
N LEU A 610 -21.58 18.94 -8.69
CA LEU A 610 -20.62 17.87 -8.50
C LEU A 610 -19.50 17.99 -9.53
N ALA A 611 -18.26 18.04 -9.09
CA ALA A 611 -17.09 17.95 -9.96
C ALA A 611 -16.55 16.52 -9.95
N VAL A 612 -16.34 15.95 -11.15
CA VAL A 612 -15.77 14.63 -11.39
C VAL A 612 -14.50 14.80 -12.18
N ALA A 613 -13.34 14.62 -11.52
CA ALA A 613 -12.03 14.74 -12.14
C ALA A 613 -11.50 13.38 -12.58
N SER A 614 -10.88 13.32 -13.74
CA SER A 614 -10.49 12.08 -14.40
C SER A 614 -9.02 12.09 -14.86
N HIS A 615 -8.46 10.90 -15.01
CA HIS A 615 -7.15 10.68 -15.64
C HIS A 615 -7.17 10.89 -17.16
N ASP A 616 -8.32 11.17 -17.77
CA ASP A 616 -8.42 11.64 -19.15
C ASP A 616 -8.06 13.13 -19.33
N ASN A 617 -7.55 13.79 -18.28
CA ASN A 617 -7.11 15.18 -18.18
C ASN A 617 -8.25 16.19 -18.07
N PHE A 618 -9.48 15.76 -17.85
CA PHE A 618 -10.65 16.62 -17.79
C PHE A 618 -11.32 16.61 -16.41
N VAL A 619 -12.07 17.69 -16.14
CA VAL A 619 -13.05 17.73 -15.04
C VAL A 619 -14.43 17.91 -15.65
N TYR A 620 -15.34 17.04 -15.26
CA TYR A 620 -16.76 17.08 -15.66
C TYR A 620 -17.58 17.70 -14.55
N ILE A 621 -18.42 18.69 -14.89
CA ILE A 621 -19.23 19.43 -13.92
C ILE A 621 -20.69 19.08 -14.15
N TYR A 622 -21.37 18.69 -13.10
CA TYR A 622 -22.79 18.34 -13.07
C TYR A 622 -23.55 19.30 -12.17
N SER A 623 -24.72 19.81 -12.63
CA SER A 623 -25.69 20.42 -11.72
C SER A 623 -26.40 19.33 -10.92
N VAL A 624 -26.61 19.61 -9.66
CA VAL A 624 -27.18 18.69 -8.68
C VAL A 624 -28.45 19.28 -8.14
N THR A 625 -29.53 18.51 -8.18
CA THR A 625 -30.85 18.91 -7.68
C THR A 625 -31.49 17.79 -6.84
N GLU A 626 -32.64 18.05 -6.22
CA GLU A 626 -33.37 17.08 -5.40
C GLU A 626 -32.49 16.48 -4.27
N ASN A 627 -31.71 17.32 -3.59
CA ASN A 627 -30.76 16.90 -2.53
C ASN A 627 -29.82 15.78 -2.95
N GLY A 628 -29.16 15.95 -4.10
CA GLY A 628 -28.18 14.97 -4.57
C GLY A 628 -28.75 13.76 -5.31
N ARG A 629 -30.02 13.81 -5.74
CA ARG A 629 -30.67 12.68 -6.41
C ARG A 629 -30.76 12.80 -7.93
N LYS A 630 -30.55 14.00 -8.48
CA LYS A 630 -30.62 14.24 -9.92
C LYS A 630 -29.43 15.04 -10.42
N TYR A 631 -28.84 14.57 -11.51
CA TYR A 631 -27.59 15.09 -12.08
C TYR A 631 -27.78 15.42 -13.55
N SER A 632 -27.28 16.60 -13.96
CA SER A 632 -27.24 17.02 -15.37
C SER A 632 -25.91 17.68 -15.66
N ARG A 633 -25.20 17.20 -16.69
CA ARG A 633 -23.90 17.77 -17.08
C ARG A 633 -24.05 19.20 -17.58
N VAL A 634 -23.28 20.13 -17.00
CA VAL A 634 -23.32 21.56 -17.33
C VAL A 634 -22.00 22.05 -17.90
N GLY A 635 -20.87 21.44 -17.57
CA GLY A 635 -19.57 21.88 -18.01
C GLY A 635 -18.53 20.78 -18.17
N LYS A 636 -17.44 21.14 -18.84
CA LYS A 636 -16.24 20.32 -18.96
C LYS A 636 -15.02 21.23 -18.95
N CYS A 637 -14.13 21.06 -17.98
CA CYS A 637 -12.86 21.78 -17.91
C CYS A 637 -11.83 21.08 -18.80
N THR A 638 -11.27 21.82 -19.76
CA THR A 638 -10.28 21.33 -20.72
C THR A 638 -9.07 22.24 -20.72
N GLY A 639 -7.89 21.72 -20.40
CA GLY A 639 -6.67 22.55 -20.35
C GLY A 639 -5.46 21.86 -19.78
N HIS A 640 -5.65 20.94 -18.83
CA HIS A 640 -4.56 20.13 -18.32
C HIS A 640 -3.96 19.22 -19.40
N SER A 641 -2.63 19.09 -19.40
CA SER A 641 -1.90 18.22 -20.33
C SER A 641 -1.60 16.83 -19.74
N SER A 642 -2.00 16.58 -18.48
CA SER A 642 -1.86 15.32 -17.78
C SER A 642 -3.07 15.06 -16.88
N PHE A 643 -3.12 13.88 -16.27
CA PHE A 643 -4.22 13.44 -15.42
C PHE A 643 -4.44 14.40 -14.23
N VAL A 644 -5.72 14.70 -13.96
CA VAL A 644 -6.12 15.54 -12.82
C VAL A 644 -5.96 14.75 -11.53
N THR A 645 -5.32 15.33 -10.52
CA THR A 645 -5.02 14.65 -9.24
C THR A 645 -5.86 15.16 -8.08
N HIS A 646 -6.06 16.47 -7.98
CA HIS A 646 -6.75 17.11 -6.85
C HIS A 646 -7.63 18.25 -7.33
N LEU A 647 -8.64 18.58 -6.52
CA LEU A 647 -9.61 19.62 -6.82
C LEU A 647 -10.15 20.24 -5.53
N ASP A 648 -10.31 21.56 -5.50
CA ASP A 648 -11.02 22.29 -4.45
C ASP A 648 -12.02 23.28 -5.04
N TRP A 649 -13.12 23.49 -4.32
CA TRP A 649 -14.16 24.48 -4.59
C TRP A 649 -13.91 25.78 -3.83
N SER A 650 -14.25 26.90 -4.43
CA SER A 650 -14.34 28.17 -3.70
C SER A 650 -15.51 28.14 -2.71
N THR A 651 -15.41 28.93 -1.65
CA THR A 651 -16.46 29.01 -0.60
C THR A 651 -17.82 29.45 -1.12
N ASP A 652 -17.84 30.22 -2.20
CA ASP A 652 -19.05 30.69 -2.89
C ASP A 652 -19.57 29.73 -3.98
N SER A 653 -18.93 28.56 -4.15
CA SER A 653 -19.29 27.53 -5.15
C SER A 653 -19.17 27.98 -6.63
N HIS A 654 -18.55 29.12 -6.92
CA HIS A 654 -18.45 29.65 -8.28
C HIS A 654 -17.20 29.23 -9.02
N PHE A 655 -16.12 28.86 -8.31
CA PHE A 655 -14.82 28.55 -8.87
C PHE A 655 -14.29 27.20 -8.40
N ILE A 656 -13.47 26.61 -9.27
CA ILE A 656 -12.75 25.37 -8.99
C ILE A 656 -11.26 25.62 -9.22
N VAL A 657 -10.40 25.08 -8.34
CA VAL A 657 -8.96 24.96 -8.56
C VAL A 657 -8.60 23.49 -8.73
N THR A 658 -7.69 23.19 -9.66
CA THR A 658 -7.24 21.82 -9.93
C THR A 658 -5.72 21.73 -9.96
N ASN A 659 -5.21 20.59 -9.50
CA ASN A 659 -3.83 20.15 -9.73
C ASN A 659 -3.82 18.94 -10.67
N SER A 660 -2.73 18.75 -11.37
CA SER A 660 -2.56 17.67 -12.32
C SER A 660 -1.11 17.17 -12.34
N GLY A 661 -0.89 16.00 -12.92
CA GLY A 661 0.45 15.44 -13.17
C GLY A 661 1.35 16.30 -14.09
N ASP A 662 0.83 17.36 -14.68
CA ASP A 662 1.61 18.38 -15.41
C ASP A 662 2.27 19.42 -14.49
N TYR A 663 1.95 19.39 -13.17
CA TYR A 663 2.36 20.35 -12.15
C TYR A 663 1.79 21.77 -12.36
N GLU A 664 0.72 21.91 -13.12
CA GLU A 664 0.01 23.19 -13.28
C GLU A 664 -1.12 23.34 -12.24
N ILE A 665 -1.35 24.57 -11.83
CA ILE A 665 -2.50 24.96 -11.00
C ILE A 665 -3.43 25.74 -11.90
N LEU A 666 -4.58 25.16 -12.24
CA LEU A 666 -5.56 25.79 -13.12
C LEU A 666 -6.84 26.13 -12.38
N PHE A 667 -7.51 27.19 -12.85
CA PHE A 667 -8.72 27.73 -12.24
C PHE A 667 -9.85 27.74 -13.27
N TRP A 668 -11.07 27.42 -12.81
CA TRP A 668 -12.22 27.20 -13.67
C TRP A 668 -13.45 27.89 -13.11
N GLU A 669 -14.29 28.42 -14.00
CA GLU A 669 -15.65 28.84 -13.66
C GLU A 669 -16.58 27.63 -13.60
N ALA A 670 -17.26 27.41 -12.48
CA ALA A 670 -18.05 26.20 -12.22
C ALA A 670 -19.24 26.07 -13.17
N SER A 671 -19.90 27.17 -13.49
CA SER A 671 -21.13 27.19 -14.31
C SER A 671 -20.90 26.74 -15.77
N SER A 672 -19.67 26.90 -16.28
CA SER A 672 -19.36 26.70 -17.71
C SER A 672 -18.17 25.76 -17.96
N GLY A 673 -17.32 25.51 -16.95
CA GLY A 673 -16.04 24.82 -17.10
C GLY A 673 -15.00 25.65 -17.84
N LYS A 674 -15.18 26.97 -17.96
CA LYS A 674 -14.26 27.86 -18.66
C LYS A 674 -13.00 28.10 -17.83
N HIS A 675 -11.84 28.01 -18.47
CA HIS A 675 -10.54 28.29 -17.86
C HIS A 675 -10.38 29.80 -17.58
N ILE A 676 -9.94 30.12 -16.36
CA ILE A 676 -9.65 31.49 -15.90
C ILE A 676 -8.16 31.72 -15.93
N THR A 677 -7.69 32.62 -16.79
CA THR A 677 -6.26 32.92 -16.97
C THR A 677 -5.81 34.15 -16.19
N SER A 678 -6.74 34.98 -15.69
CA SER A 678 -6.42 36.20 -14.94
C SER A 678 -6.05 35.87 -13.49
N ALA A 679 -4.80 36.12 -13.11
CA ALA A 679 -4.33 36.00 -11.74
C ALA A 679 -5.10 36.89 -10.75
N ASP A 680 -5.51 38.09 -11.16
CA ASP A 680 -6.24 39.05 -10.32
C ASP A 680 -7.65 38.55 -9.97
N ALA A 681 -8.23 37.74 -10.85
CA ALA A 681 -9.57 37.14 -10.60
C ALA A 681 -9.55 36.02 -9.55
N VAL A 682 -8.39 35.37 -9.31
CA VAL A 682 -8.34 34.14 -8.51
C VAL A 682 -7.45 34.24 -7.27
N ARG A 683 -6.54 35.23 -7.19
CA ARG A 683 -5.53 35.32 -6.11
C ARG A 683 -6.12 35.50 -4.71
N ASN A 684 -7.29 36.14 -4.59
CA ASN A 684 -7.97 36.43 -3.32
C ASN A 684 -9.16 35.51 -3.08
N LEU A 685 -9.34 34.46 -3.89
CA LEU A 685 -10.42 33.50 -3.65
C LEU A 685 -10.17 32.70 -2.38
N GLU A 686 -11.21 32.51 -1.61
CA GLU A 686 -11.21 31.62 -0.47
C GLU A 686 -11.70 30.23 -0.89
N TRP A 687 -10.94 29.21 -0.50
CA TRP A 687 -11.23 27.83 -0.83
C TRP A 687 -11.95 27.16 0.34
N ALA A 688 -13.03 26.46 0.07
CA ALA A 688 -13.83 25.76 1.08
C ALA A 688 -13.00 24.65 1.76
N THR A 689 -12.16 23.98 0.98
CA THR A 689 -11.22 22.95 1.45
C THR A 689 -9.81 23.26 0.94
N SER A 690 -8.78 22.63 1.53
CA SER A 690 -7.42 22.63 1.02
C SER A 690 -6.97 21.19 0.84
N THR A 691 -7.37 20.58 -0.28
CA THR A 691 -6.98 19.22 -0.67
C THR A 691 -6.05 19.21 -1.88
N CYS A 692 -5.94 20.30 -2.61
CA CYS A 692 -4.91 20.50 -3.62
C CYS A 692 -3.53 20.55 -2.97
N VAL A 693 -2.62 19.68 -3.43
CA VAL A 693 -1.24 19.56 -2.88
C VAL A 693 -0.31 20.67 -3.41
N LEU A 694 -0.71 21.36 -4.49
CA LEU A 694 -0.01 22.50 -5.04
C LEU A 694 -0.88 23.75 -4.88
N GLY A 695 -0.34 24.78 -4.19
CA GLY A 695 -1.02 26.03 -3.93
C GLY A 695 -0.24 26.88 -2.92
N PHE A 696 -0.51 28.18 -2.87
CA PHE A 696 0.20 29.11 -2.01
C PHE A 696 0.08 28.75 -0.50
N SER A 697 -1.09 28.32 -0.08
CA SER A 697 -1.34 28.00 1.34
C SER A 697 -0.75 26.65 1.81
N VAL A 698 -0.25 25.83 0.90
CA VAL A 698 0.20 24.47 1.17
C VAL A 698 1.61 24.14 0.69
N PHE A 699 2.26 25.02 -0.09
CA PHE A 699 3.52 24.63 -0.75
C PHE A 699 4.67 24.32 0.23
N GLY A 700 4.59 24.74 1.47
CA GLY A 700 5.55 24.42 2.52
C GLY A 700 5.60 22.95 2.94
N ILE A 701 4.59 22.14 2.53
CA ILE A 701 4.59 20.69 2.76
C ILE A 701 5.66 19.94 1.95
N TRP A 702 6.12 20.53 0.84
CA TRP A 702 7.05 19.91 -0.07
C TRP A 702 8.48 19.95 0.45
N PRO A 703 9.14 18.79 0.66
CA PRO A 703 10.53 18.74 1.07
C PRO A 703 11.46 19.15 -0.07
N GLU A 704 12.69 19.46 0.28
CA GLU A 704 13.72 19.73 -0.70
C GLU A 704 14.03 18.47 -1.53
N GLY A 705 14.07 18.63 -2.86
CA GLY A 705 14.34 17.52 -3.77
C GLY A 705 13.13 16.61 -4.02
N ALA A 706 11.94 16.99 -3.59
CA ALA A 706 10.71 16.27 -3.87
C ALA A 706 10.49 16.03 -5.36
N ASP A 707 9.94 14.88 -5.69
CA ASP A 707 9.77 14.46 -7.08
C ASP A 707 8.36 14.70 -7.64
N GLY A 708 7.46 15.23 -6.84
CA GLY A 708 6.08 15.54 -7.23
C GLY A 708 5.09 14.39 -7.00
N THR A 709 5.57 13.20 -6.66
CA THR A 709 4.78 12.06 -6.22
C THR A 709 4.90 11.81 -4.72
N ASP A 710 5.79 12.54 -4.03
CA ASP A 710 6.07 12.34 -2.61
C ASP A 710 4.89 12.68 -1.69
N ILE A 711 3.97 13.53 -2.11
CA ILE A 711 2.78 13.94 -1.35
C ILE A 711 1.52 13.50 -2.11
N ASN A 712 0.76 12.61 -1.50
CA ASN A 712 -0.45 12.05 -2.11
C ASN A 712 -1.73 12.82 -1.75
N ALA A 713 -1.78 13.39 -0.55
CA ALA A 713 -2.97 14.11 -0.08
C ALA A 713 -2.61 15.17 0.94
N VAL A 714 -3.49 16.14 1.08
CA VAL A 714 -3.44 17.19 2.09
C VAL A 714 -4.88 17.53 2.53
N CYS A 715 -5.05 17.89 3.78
CA CYS A 715 -6.33 18.32 4.32
C CYS A 715 -6.12 19.41 5.38
N ARG A 716 -6.91 20.47 5.30
CA ARG A 716 -6.94 21.56 6.28
C ARG A 716 -8.02 21.29 7.33
N SER A 717 -7.75 21.59 8.62
CA SER A 717 -8.76 21.56 9.67
C SER A 717 -9.87 22.62 9.45
N HIS A 718 -11.06 22.36 9.96
CA HIS A 718 -12.22 23.25 9.81
C HIS A 718 -12.02 24.57 10.56
N ASP A 719 -11.24 24.56 11.68
CA ASP A 719 -10.86 25.76 12.41
C ASP A 719 -9.74 26.59 11.73
N ASN A 720 -9.27 26.16 10.57
CA ASN A 720 -8.22 26.77 9.75
C ASN A 720 -6.84 26.91 10.44
N LYS A 721 -6.55 26.15 11.51
CA LYS A 721 -5.26 26.26 12.23
C LYS A 721 -4.24 25.22 11.85
N LEU A 722 -4.69 24.08 11.34
CA LEU A 722 -3.85 22.90 11.06
C LEU A 722 -3.96 22.47 9.61
N LEU A 723 -2.88 21.87 9.13
CA LEU A 723 -2.80 21.22 7.84
C LEU A 723 -2.15 19.85 8.03
N ALA A 724 -2.83 18.79 7.60
CA ALA A 724 -2.29 17.43 7.58
C ALA A 724 -1.89 17.04 6.15
N SER A 725 -0.78 16.35 5.98
CA SER A 725 -0.39 15.75 4.70
C SER A 725 -0.06 14.28 4.80
N ALA A 726 -0.25 13.57 3.70
CA ALA A 726 0.04 12.17 3.51
C ALA A 726 1.18 12.00 2.50
N ASP A 727 2.23 11.27 2.86
CA ASP A 727 3.36 11.05 1.97
C ASP A 727 3.42 9.62 1.40
N ASP A 728 4.27 9.44 0.41
CA ASP A 728 4.50 8.17 -0.27
C ASP A 728 5.34 7.18 0.56
N PHE A 729 5.87 7.63 1.70
CA PHE A 729 6.76 6.88 2.60
C PHE A 729 6.07 6.40 3.89
N GLY A 730 4.74 6.36 3.90
CA GLY A 730 3.94 5.87 5.03
C GLY A 730 3.86 6.85 6.20
N LYS A 731 4.11 8.15 5.99
CA LYS A 731 4.06 9.16 7.05
C LYS A 731 2.88 10.11 6.91
N VAL A 732 2.34 10.48 8.04
CA VAL A 732 1.38 11.56 8.21
C VAL A 732 2.11 12.73 8.85
N HIS A 733 2.00 13.90 8.25
CA HIS A 733 2.60 15.13 8.77
C HIS A 733 1.53 16.09 9.24
N LEU A 734 1.79 16.79 10.35
CA LEU A 734 0.91 17.84 10.87
C LEU A 734 1.67 19.16 10.93
N PHE A 735 1.17 20.15 10.20
CA PHE A 735 1.70 21.50 10.06
C PHE A 735 0.76 22.54 10.68
N SER A 736 1.29 23.71 11.01
CA SER A 736 0.46 24.90 11.20
C SER A 736 -0.09 25.39 9.86
N ASN A 737 -1.32 25.89 9.82
CA ASN A 737 -1.93 26.48 8.62
C ASN A 737 -1.99 28.03 8.76
N PRO A 738 -1.71 28.78 7.69
CA PRO A 738 -1.29 28.36 6.36
C PRO A 738 0.18 27.86 6.32
N CYS A 739 0.43 26.86 5.49
CA CYS A 739 1.74 26.27 5.29
C CYS A 739 2.40 26.88 4.02
N SER A 740 2.61 28.19 4.06
CA SER A 740 3.08 29.00 2.92
C SER A 740 4.56 29.38 3.00
N GLN A 741 5.35 28.68 3.79
CA GLN A 741 6.79 28.88 3.94
C GLN A 741 7.55 27.63 3.47
N PRO A 742 8.61 27.76 2.67
CA PRO A 742 9.37 26.60 2.20
C PRO A 742 9.96 25.83 3.41
N ARG A 743 9.93 24.50 3.31
CA ARG A 743 10.46 23.60 4.36
C ARG A 743 9.79 23.81 5.73
N ALA A 744 8.48 23.94 5.73
CA ALA A 744 7.74 24.12 6.97
C ALA A 744 8.00 22.96 7.93
N SER A 745 8.13 23.29 9.22
CA SER A 745 8.32 22.27 10.25
C SER A 745 7.01 21.55 10.53
N SER A 746 7.06 20.23 10.72
CA SER A 746 5.90 19.39 11.01
C SER A 746 6.17 18.39 12.13
N HIS A 747 5.10 17.95 12.78
CA HIS A 747 5.12 16.69 13.51
C HIS A 747 4.94 15.54 12.54
N ILE A 748 5.71 14.46 12.69
CA ILE A 748 5.73 13.32 11.77
C ILE A 748 5.29 12.08 12.52
N TYR A 749 4.33 11.35 11.94
CA TYR A 749 3.74 10.15 12.52
C TYR A 749 3.87 8.96 11.59
N GLY A 750 4.31 7.82 12.14
CA GLY A 750 4.35 6.53 11.45
C GLY A 750 3.17 5.65 11.84
N GLY A 751 3.03 4.51 11.18
CA GLY A 751 1.96 3.52 11.42
C GLY A 751 1.56 2.82 10.15
N HIS A 752 1.52 3.56 9.03
CA HIS A 752 1.42 2.96 7.70
C HIS A 752 2.74 2.35 7.26
N SER A 753 2.67 1.28 6.50
CA SER A 753 3.83 0.58 5.92
C SER A 753 3.94 0.73 4.40
N SER A 754 2.96 1.39 3.79
CA SER A 754 2.95 1.76 2.37
C SER A 754 2.60 3.25 2.23
N HIS A 755 2.51 3.72 0.99
CA HIS A 755 2.08 5.09 0.70
C HIS A 755 0.74 5.40 1.41
N VAL A 756 0.66 6.56 2.04
CA VAL A 756 -0.58 7.07 2.63
C VAL A 756 -1.37 7.72 1.52
N THR A 757 -2.55 7.22 1.23
CA THR A 757 -3.34 7.64 0.06
C THR A 757 -4.21 8.84 0.32
N ASN A 758 -4.69 9.00 1.57
CA ASN A 758 -5.58 10.09 1.92
C ASN A 758 -5.50 10.46 3.40
N VAL A 759 -5.85 11.70 3.72
CA VAL A 759 -6.04 12.22 5.09
C VAL A 759 -7.28 13.10 5.13
N ALA A 760 -8.03 13.03 6.22
CA ALA A 760 -9.22 13.87 6.43
C ALA A 760 -9.46 14.13 7.91
N PHE A 761 -9.72 15.39 8.29
CA PHE A 761 -10.22 15.75 9.63
C PHE A 761 -11.72 15.44 9.72
N LEU A 762 -12.18 14.93 10.86
CA LEU A 762 -13.62 14.86 11.14
C LEU A 762 -14.24 16.26 11.15
N HIS A 763 -15.57 16.34 10.99
CA HIS A 763 -16.30 17.59 10.88
C HIS A 763 -16.11 18.58 12.06
N ASP A 764 -15.74 18.06 13.23
CA ASP A 764 -15.51 18.81 14.49
C ASP A 764 -14.03 18.99 14.81
N ASP A 765 -13.13 18.55 13.94
CA ASP A 765 -11.67 18.53 14.11
C ASP A 765 -11.19 17.73 15.36
N SER A 766 -12.00 16.86 15.92
CA SER A 766 -11.62 16.02 17.06
C SER A 766 -10.58 14.96 16.68
N HIS A 767 -10.69 14.45 15.47
CA HIS A 767 -9.85 13.36 14.95
C HIS A 767 -9.38 13.63 13.52
N LEU A 768 -8.25 13.02 13.18
CA LEU A 768 -7.76 12.86 11.82
C LEU A 768 -7.84 11.39 11.43
N LEU A 769 -8.27 11.13 10.21
CA LEU A 769 -8.23 9.80 9.58
C LEU A 769 -7.13 9.78 8.53
N SER A 770 -6.41 8.66 8.43
CA SER A 770 -5.45 8.42 7.35
C SER A 770 -5.63 7.02 6.78
N THR A 771 -5.51 6.87 5.46
CA THR A 771 -5.66 5.59 4.76
C THR A 771 -4.34 5.17 4.12
N GLY A 772 -3.95 3.92 4.34
CA GLY A 772 -2.80 3.31 3.67
C GLY A 772 -3.22 2.63 2.37
N GLY A 773 -2.39 2.68 1.33
CA GLY A 773 -2.66 2.03 0.05
C GLY A 773 -2.57 0.50 0.17
N LYS A 774 -1.42 -0.06 -0.13
CA LYS A 774 -1.19 -1.53 -0.13
C LYS A 774 -1.31 -2.19 1.25
N ASP A 775 -1.09 -1.46 2.32
CA ASP A 775 -1.22 -1.97 3.69
C ASP A 775 -2.68 -2.09 4.15
N THR A 776 -3.64 -1.57 3.37
CA THR A 776 -5.09 -1.67 3.60
C THR A 776 -5.57 -1.11 4.94
N SER A 777 -4.74 -0.37 5.66
CA SER A 777 -5.04 0.15 7.00
C SER A 777 -5.75 1.50 6.96
N ILE A 778 -6.61 1.73 7.95
CA ILE A 778 -7.16 3.05 8.27
C ILE A 778 -6.74 3.35 9.70
N LEU A 779 -6.10 4.49 9.90
CA LEU A 779 -5.66 4.94 11.22
C LEU A 779 -6.48 6.15 11.66
N GLN A 780 -7.02 6.07 12.87
CA GLN A 780 -7.73 7.17 13.53
C GLN A 780 -6.83 7.79 14.60
N TRP A 781 -6.59 9.06 14.44
CA TRP A 781 -5.73 9.86 15.31
C TRP A 781 -6.57 10.85 16.11
N VAL A 782 -6.43 10.88 17.42
CA VAL A 782 -7.03 11.95 18.24
C VAL A 782 -6.12 13.16 18.21
N LEU A 783 -6.70 14.34 18.08
CA LEU A 783 -6.00 15.62 18.12
C LEU A 783 -5.88 16.10 19.58
N ALA A 784 -4.68 15.97 20.17
CA ALA A 784 -4.36 16.25 21.57
C ALA A 784 -3.69 17.63 21.77
#